data_f9763dafa95674e79f14e40095e01a93
#
_entry.id   f9763dafa95674e79f14e40095e01a93
#
_cell.length_a   1.000
_cell.length_b   1.000
_cell.length_c   1.000
_cell.angle_alpha   90.00
_cell.angle_beta   90.00
_cell.angle_gamma   90.00
#
_symmetry.space_group_name_H-M   'P 1'
#
loop_
_entity.id
_entity.type
_entity.pdbx_description
1 polymer ?
#
loop_
_entity_poly.entity_id
_entity_poly.type
_entity_poly.pdbx_seq_one_letter_code
_entity_poly.pdbx_strand_id
1 'polypeptide(L)'
;MKNIMTDVVIRFSGDSGDGMQLAGTLFGESVAQAGLSISTFPDFPAEVRAPQGTVAGVSGFQIHFGNQPVKHAGDRCNTIVAMNPAALVAHGKYAAGDATIVIDADIFTQEDCEKVKLDMGRFDTQNIVAAPISQMTLAVAEPYSLDRKSALKCRNMLALGIALGMYGLDAEHAKKFIEKKFRAKNEAVASANIAAIEAGINYAENSHLVGEYRTSPHKTLPAGEYRFINGNTAVAWGFIAAAERSGRPLFCGSYPITPATGILEELAKHKALGVKTVQAEDEIAGICTAIGAAFSGSLAVTTTSGPGLALKSEALGLAVMAQLPLVVVDVQRGGPSTGLPTKSEQADLMQALYGRNGDCPIVVMAAKSPADCFDKAYMAAKIALERMIPVILLTDGNLANGSEPWRIVDTATLPAINPPIVSNESLLKEGRWTECFNERGLFNPYTLDHDYVRPWAIPGAKGLEHRIGGLEKRVVTGEISYAPEDHGAMNMVRHERVMSVQNMMPKVEVIGADKGLLVVSWGSTFGHISEAVEGLLAKGENIAHMHLDMINPLPLGLKEVIYQYDHILVCEQNYGQLVNVLNASIEECEASSYLCDDAQPFTVEELTSEFEFYLEEIKAANNNLENLKTMFYGNDELPS
;
A
#
# COMPACT_ATOMS: atom_id res chain seq x y z
N MET A 1 -27.42 -2.13 30.14
CA MET A 1 -27.42 -2.01 28.66
C MET A 1 -26.12 -2.58 28.19
N LYS A 2 -26.12 -3.61 27.35
CA LYS A 2 -24.88 -4.13 26.78
C LYS A 2 -24.28 -3.04 25.87
N ASN A 3 -22.99 -2.73 26.05
CA ASN A 3 -22.29 -1.77 25.20
C ASN A 3 -22.28 -2.30 23.77
N ILE A 4 -22.86 -1.56 22.85
CA ILE A 4 -22.76 -1.86 21.42
C ILE A 4 -21.39 -1.38 20.99
N MET A 5 -20.47 -2.28 20.68
CA MET A 5 -19.19 -1.91 20.09
C MET A 5 -19.42 -1.50 18.63
N THR A 6 -19.01 -0.31 18.30
CA THR A 6 -19.11 0.27 16.95
C THR A 6 -17.84 0.08 16.16
N ASP A 7 -16.77 -0.32 16.84
CA ASP A 7 -15.40 -0.43 16.35
C ASP A 7 -14.69 -1.60 17.04
N VAL A 8 -14.06 -2.50 16.27
CA VAL A 8 -13.48 -3.75 16.77
C VAL A 8 -12.19 -4.09 16.06
N VAL A 9 -11.18 -4.44 16.84
CA VAL A 9 -9.92 -5.01 16.35
C VAL A 9 -9.79 -6.44 16.86
N ILE A 10 -9.66 -7.41 15.92
CA ILE A 10 -9.39 -8.81 16.22
C ILE A 10 -8.08 -9.26 15.57
N ARG A 11 -7.30 -10.09 16.27
CA ARG A 11 -6.06 -10.69 15.76
C ARG A 11 -6.08 -12.20 15.90
N PHE A 12 -5.89 -12.89 14.77
CA PHE A 12 -5.62 -14.33 14.72
C PHE A 12 -4.11 -14.54 14.78
N SER A 13 -3.64 -15.45 15.64
CA SER A 13 -2.22 -15.65 15.87
C SER A 13 -1.91 -17.15 16.08
N GLY A 14 -0.88 -17.65 15.39
CA GLY A 14 -0.45 -19.04 15.45
C GLY A 14 0.80 -19.27 14.62
N ASP A 15 1.28 -20.50 14.54
CA ASP A 15 2.40 -20.83 13.66
C ASP A 15 2.04 -20.63 12.18
N SER A 16 3.05 -20.34 11.36
CA SER A 16 2.89 -20.16 9.90
C SER A 16 2.14 -21.31 9.21
N GLY A 17 2.21 -22.54 9.77
CA GLY A 17 1.50 -23.73 9.27
C GLY A 17 0.06 -23.91 9.79
N ASP A 18 -0.37 -23.14 10.79
CA ASP A 18 -1.69 -23.28 11.42
C ASP A 18 -2.84 -22.69 10.61
N GLY A 19 -2.54 -22.00 9.52
CA GLY A 19 -3.55 -21.43 8.61
C GLY A 19 -4.25 -20.19 9.15
N MET A 20 -3.60 -19.40 10.00
CA MET A 20 -4.14 -18.15 10.56
C MET A 20 -4.43 -17.11 9.50
N GLN A 21 -3.59 -17.02 8.47
CA GLN A 21 -3.84 -16.14 7.31
C GLN A 21 -5.16 -16.48 6.61
N LEU A 22 -5.46 -17.77 6.44
CA LEU A 22 -6.72 -18.20 5.83
C LEU A 22 -7.92 -17.91 6.73
N ALA A 23 -7.81 -18.18 8.03
CA ALA A 23 -8.88 -17.89 9.00
C ALA A 23 -9.18 -16.39 9.06
N GLY A 24 -8.13 -15.54 9.14
CA GLY A 24 -8.27 -14.09 9.12
C GLY A 24 -8.89 -13.57 7.82
N THR A 25 -8.43 -14.07 6.66
CA THR A 25 -9.01 -13.69 5.37
C THR A 25 -10.51 -14.02 5.31
N LEU A 26 -10.91 -15.24 5.68
CA LEU A 26 -12.32 -15.66 5.65
C LEU A 26 -13.18 -14.87 6.65
N PHE A 27 -12.63 -14.54 7.82
CA PHE A 27 -13.29 -13.67 8.77
C PHE A 27 -13.51 -12.27 8.17
N GLY A 28 -12.45 -11.67 7.59
CA GLY A 28 -12.53 -10.36 6.93
C GLY A 28 -13.52 -10.34 5.77
N GLU A 29 -13.56 -11.37 4.94
CA GLU A 29 -14.55 -11.50 3.87
C GLU A 29 -15.99 -11.59 4.42
N SER A 30 -16.21 -12.29 5.54
CA SER A 30 -17.52 -12.34 6.21
C SER A 30 -17.93 -10.97 6.78
N VAL A 31 -16.97 -10.21 7.34
CA VAL A 31 -17.18 -8.82 7.80
C VAL A 31 -17.56 -7.91 6.62
N ALA A 32 -16.82 -7.98 5.53
CA ALA A 32 -17.10 -7.18 4.33
C ALA A 32 -18.47 -7.49 3.73
N GLN A 33 -18.90 -8.76 3.73
CA GLN A 33 -20.24 -9.17 3.28
C GLN A 33 -21.36 -8.70 4.21
N ALA A 34 -21.07 -8.52 5.50
CA ALA A 34 -22.02 -7.89 6.42
C ALA A 34 -22.20 -6.38 6.16
N GLY A 35 -21.45 -5.81 5.22
CA GLY A 35 -21.51 -4.39 4.84
C GLY A 35 -20.82 -3.45 5.82
N LEU A 36 -19.87 -3.97 6.61
CA LEU A 36 -19.05 -3.19 7.54
C LEU A 36 -17.81 -2.64 6.85
N SER A 37 -17.32 -1.50 7.32
CA SER A 37 -16.00 -1.01 6.96
C SER A 37 -14.93 -1.88 7.59
N ILE A 38 -13.84 -2.13 6.88
CA ILE A 38 -12.80 -3.07 7.29
C ILE A 38 -11.44 -2.70 6.70
N SER A 39 -10.39 -2.87 7.50
CA SER A 39 -8.99 -2.86 7.09
C SER A 39 -8.25 -4.03 7.71
N THR A 40 -7.29 -4.60 7.00
CA THR A 40 -6.55 -5.77 7.48
C THR A 40 -5.04 -5.58 7.42
N PHE A 41 -4.35 -6.26 8.32
CA PHE A 41 -2.90 -6.32 8.39
C PHE A 41 -2.44 -7.78 8.54
N PRO A 42 -2.07 -8.45 7.44
CA PRO A 42 -1.40 -9.75 7.49
C PRO A 42 0.04 -9.59 8.01
N ASP A 43 0.32 -10.17 9.16
CA ASP A 43 1.64 -10.16 9.79
C ASP A 43 2.31 -11.52 9.58
N PHE A 44 3.27 -11.54 8.65
CA PHE A 44 4.01 -12.76 8.30
C PHE A 44 5.18 -12.97 9.26
N PRO A 45 5.56 -14.23 9.50
CA PRO A 45 6.65 -14.55 10.42
C PRO A 45 7.97 -13.94 9.93
N ALA A 46 8.83 -13.58 10.87
CA ALA A 46 10.18 -13.13 10.57
C ALA A 46 10.99 -14.23 9.86
N GLU A 47 10.74 -15.49 10.20
CA GLU A 47 11.38 -16.66 9.60
C GLU A 47 10.33 -17.70 9.18
N VAL A 48 10.09 -17.83 7.88
CA VAL A 48 9.07 -18.72 7.29
C VAL A 48 9.32 -20.21 7.59
N ARG A 49 10.57 -20.60 7.85
CA ARG A 49 10.96 -21.99 8.14
C ARG A 49 11.37 -22.23 9.59
N ALA A 50 10.98 -21.34 10.50
CA ALA A 50 11.22 -21.55 11.91
C ALA A 50 10.54 -22.85 12.41
N PRO A 51 11.10 -23.54 13.40
CA PRO A 51 10.45 -24.68 14.03
C PRO A 51 9.09 -24.30 14.62
N GLN A 52 8.12 -25.21 14.54
CA GLN A 52 6.80 -25.01 15.14
C GLN A 52 6.89 -24.74 16.64
N GLY A 53 6.04 -23.85 17.13
CA GLY A 53 6.01 -23.45 18.53
C GLY A 53 7.12 -22.48 18.94
N THR A 54 7.85 -21.89 17.99
CA THR A 54 8.84 -20.83 18.27
C THR A 54 8.30 -19.45 17.93
N VAL A 55 8.69 -18.43 18.70
CA VAL A 55 8.24 -17.05 18.50
C VAL A 55 8.57 -16.51 17.11
N ALA A 56 9.73 -16.90 16.56
CA ALA A 56 10.16 -16.48 15.20
C ALA A 56 9.28 -17.01 14.07
N GLY A 57 8.55 -18.13 14.28
CA GLY A 57 7.65 -18.76 13.31
C GLY A 57 6.19 -18.30 13.41
N VAL A 58 5.88 -17.39 14.33
CA VAL A 58 4.51 -16.93 14.55
C VAL A 58 4.05 -16.02 13.40
N SER A 59 2.86 -16.32 12.91
CA SER A 59 2.11 -15.53 11.94
C SER A 59 0.89 -14.90 12.61
N GLY A 60 0.56 -13.68 12.23
CA GLY A 60 -0.63 -12.96 12.69
C GLY A 60 -1.49 -12.47 11.54
N PHE A 61 -2.76 -12.25 11.80
CA PHE A 61 -3.68 -11.57 10.89
C PHE A 61 -4.59 -10.68 11.70
N GLN A 62 -4.40 -9.37 11.60
CA GLN A 62 -5.19 -8.38 12.31
C GLN A 62 -6.27 -7.82 11.42
N ILE A 63 -7.44 -7.58 11.99
CA ILE A 63 -8.61 -7.07 11.29
C ILE A 63 -9.23 -6.00 12.18
N HIS A 64 -9.36 -4.81 11.64
CA HIS A 64 -10.10 -3.70 12.22
C HIS A 64 -11.39 -3.51 11.42
N PHE A 65 -12.53 -3.51 12.08
CA PHE A 65 -13.82 -3.37 11.42
C PHE A 65 -14.84 -2.63 12.28
N GLY A 66 -15.76 -1.95 11.63
CA GLY A 66 -16.77 -1.17 12.34
C GLY A 66 -17.88 -0.63 11.44
N ASN A 67 -18.78 0.13 12.04
CA ASN A 67 -19.87 0.82 11.36
C ASN A 67 -19.52 2.27 10.97
N GLN A 68 -18.30 2.69 11.22
CA GLN A 68 -17.70 3.94 10.75
C GLN A 68 -16.58 3.62 9.75
N PRO A 69 -16.11 4.59 8.95
CA PRO A 69 -14.97 4.38 8.06
C PRO A 69 -13.73 3.95 8.83
N VAL A 70 -13.22 2.75 8.52
CA VAL A 70 -11.98 2.21 9.05
C VAL A 70 -10.86 2.52 8.05
N LYS A 71 -9.79 3.17 8.51
CA LYS A 71 -8.69 3.65 7.66
C LYS A 71 -7.38 2.90 7.86
N HIS A 72 -7.25 2.16 8.95
CA HIS A 72 -6.05 1.38 9.30
C HIS A 72 -6.43 0.10 10.06
N ALA A 73 -5.46 -0.78 10.30
CA ALA A 73 -5.73 -2.10 10.86
C ALA A 73 -5.93 -2.12 12.40
N GLY A 74 -5.93 -0.96 13.06
CA GLY A 74 -6.15 -0.80 14.49
C GLY A 74 -4.87 -0.95 15.33
N ASP A 75 -4.84 -0.36 16.53
CA ASP A 75 -3.68 -0.36 17.44
C ASP A 75 -3.77 -1.51 18.45
N ARG A 76 -4.82 -1.51 19.27
CA ARG A 76 -5.06 -2.47 20.33
C ARG A 76 -6.19 -3.42 19.97
N CYS A 77 -5.99 -4.71 20.21
CA CYS A 77 -6.96 -5.74 19.88
C CYS A 77 -7.98 -5.93 21.00
N ASN A 78 -9.28 -5.84 20.66
CA ASN A 78 -10.38 -6.24 21.54
C ASN A 78 -10.43 -7.76 21.69
N THR A 79 -9.98 -8.51 20.66
CA THR A 79 -9.89 -9.97 20.71
C THR A 79 -8.58 -10.46 20.09
N ILE A 80 -7.92 -11.39 20.78
CA ILE A 80 -6.80 -12.17 20.26
C ILE A 80 -7.17 -13.64 20.27
N VAL A 81 -7.06 -14.32 19.13
CA VAL A 81 -7.18 -15.76 19.01
C VAL A 81 -5.75 -16.34 18.90
N ALA A 82 -5.25 -16.91 20.00
CA ALA A 82 -3.89 -17.44 20.08
C ALA A 82 -3.91 -18.97 20.05
N MET A 83 -3.39 -19.57 18.98
CA MET A 83 -3.43 -21.03 18.77
C MET A 83 -2.37 -21.80 19.56
N ASN A 84 -1.33 -21.12 20.09
CA ASN A 84 -0.29 -21.72 20.92
C ASN A 84 0.39 -20.65 21.81
N PRO A 85 1.17 -21.06 22.84
CA PRO A 85 1.84 -20.11 23.73
C PRO A 85 2.81 -19.15 23.03
N ALA A 86 3.52 -19.60 21.98
CA ALA A 86 4.43 -18.74 21.22
C ALA A 86 3.69 -17.58 20.54
N ALA A 87 2.48 -17.84 20.04
CA ALA A 87 1.61 -16.84 19.45
C ALA A 87 1.21 -15.73 20.46
N LEU A 88 0.93 -16.12 21.71
CA LEU A 88 0.61 -15.15 22.76
C LEU A 88 1.85 -14.37 23.23
N VAL A 89 3.04 -14.99 23.26
CA VAL A 89 4.30 -14.26 23.50
C VAL A 89 4.55 -13.20 22.44
N ALA A 90 4.37 -13.57 21.16
CA ALA A 90 4.63 -12.66 20.03
C ALA A 90 3.63 -11.49 19.98
N HIS A 91 2.35 -11.77 20.16
CA HIS A 91 1.27 -10.83 19.84
C HIS A 91 0.42 -10.40 21.04
N GLY A 92 0.61 -10.97 22.22
CA GLY A 92 -0.13 -10.58 23.43
C GLY A 92 0.03 -9.09 23.81
N LYS A 93 1.13 -8.46 23.40
CA LYS A 93 1.38 -7.02 23.61
C LYS A 93 0.34 -6.11 22.93
N TYR A 94 -0.35 -6.62 21.93
CA TYR A 94 -1.40 -5.86 21.22
C TYR A 94 -2.78 -5.97 21.89
N ALA A 95 -2.95 -6.76 22.94
CA ALA A 95 -4.22 -6.87 23.66
C ALA A 95 -4.58 -5.54 24.33
N ALA A 96 -5.84 -5.11 24.20
CA ALA A 96 -6.40 -4.04 25.03
C ALA A 96 -6.48 -4.47 26.49
N GLY A 97 -6.63 -3.51 27.41
CA GLY A 97 -6.66 -3.82 28.86
C GLY A 97 -7.81 -4.74 29.28
N ASP A 98 -8.93 -4.71 28.55
CA ASP A 98 -10.13 -5.51 28.74
C ASP A 98 -10.36 -6.55 27.63
N ALA A 99 -9.33 -6.85 26.83
CA ALA A 99 -9.42 -7.75 25.70
C ALA A 99 -9.88 -9.15 26.07
N THR A 100 -10.56 -9.82 25.15
CA THR A 100 -10.82 -11.26 25.21
C THR A 100 -9.71 -12.03 24.49
N ILE A 101 -9.05 -12.93 25.17
CA ILE A 101 -8.01 -13.80 24.61
C ILE A 101 -8.53 -15.23 24.53
N VAL A 102 -8.78 -15.72 23.32
CA VAL A 102 -9.20 -17.11 23.05
C VAL A 102 -7.94 -17.95 22.86
N ILE A 103 -7.78 -19.00 23.68
CA ILE A 103 -6.65 -19.93 23.62
C ILE A 103 -7.13 -21.37 23.40
N ASP A 104 -6.29 -22.20 22.77
CA ASP A 104 -6.51 -23.64 22.70
C ASP A 104 -6.05 -24.30 24.01
N ALA A 105 -7.00 -24.58 24.89
CA ALA A 105 -6.72 -25.17 26.22
C ALA A 105 -5.89 -26.48 26.18
N ASP A 106 -5.98 -27.21 25.07
CA ASP A 106 -5.27 -28.49 24.92
C ASP A 106 -3.76 -28.30 24.66
N ILE A 107 -3.32 -27.09 24.29
CA ILE A 107 -1.92 -26.75 23.95
C ILE A 107 -1.29 -25.79 24.96
N PHE A 108 -2.08 -24.98 25.67
CA PHE A 108 -1.56 -24.07 26.70
C PHE A 108 -1.29 -24.81 28.01
N THR A 109 -0.46 -25.88 27.96
CA THR A 109 -0.02 -26.59 29.14
C THR A 109 1.09 -25.81 29.88
N GLN A 110 1.28 -26.08 31.15
CA GLN A 110 2.37 -25.44 31.91
C GLN A 110 3.73 -25.66 31.24
N GLU A 111 4.00 -26.88 30.77
CA GLU A 111 5.25 -27.23 30.08
C GLU A 111 5.43 -26.42 28.78
N ASP A 112 4.39 -26.27 27.99
CA ASP A 112 4.47 -25.52 26.70
C ASP A 112 4.61 -24.01 26.94
N CYS A 113 3.99 -23.46 27.98
CA CYS A 113 4.19 -22.08 28.40
C CYS A 113 5.63 -21.84 28.90
N GLU A 114 6.17 -22.73 29.70
CA GLU A 114 7.56 -22.63 30.20
C GLU A 114 8.60 -22.69 29.07
N LYS A 115 8.40 -23.53 28.03
CA LYS A 115 9.28 -23.62 26.85
C LYS A 115 9.49 -22.28 26.15
N VAL A 116 8.46 -21.45 26.08
CA VAL A 116 8.50 -20.13 25.42
C VAL A 116 8.59 -18.98 26.41
N LYS A 117 8.74 -19.28 27.71
CA LYS A 117 8.81 -18.30 28.81
C LYS A 117 7.55 -17.41 28.88
N LEU A 118 6.39 -17.95 28.59
CA LEU A 118 5.12 -17.27 28.73
C LEU A 118 4.70 -17.23 30.22
N ASP A 119 4.51 -16.02 30.71
CA ASP A 119 3.87 -15.78 32.01
C ASP A 119 2.41 -15.37 31.78
N MET A 120 1.48 -16.24 32.11
CA MET A 120 0.04 -15.97 31.98
C MET A 120 -0.46 -14.89 32.95
N GLY A 121 0.25 -14.64 34.07
CA GLY A 121 -0.08 -13.55 35.00
C GLY A 121 0.01 -12.16 34.37
N ARG A 122 0.67 -12.01 33.25
CA ARG A 122 0.70 -10.76 32.47
C ARG A 122 -0.65 -10.40 31.84
N PHE A 123 -1.58 -11.33 31.81
CA PHE A 123 -2.91 -11.20 31.20
C PHE A 123 -4.05 -11.26 32.24
N ASP A 124 -3.77 -10.96 33.49
CA ASP A 124 -4.75 -11.02 34.59
C ASP A 124 -5.92 -10.02 34.43
N THR A 125 -5.73 -8.96 33.64
CA THR A 125 -6.78 -7.98 33.35
C THR A 125 -7.65 -8.34 32.14
N GLN A 126 -7.18 -9.25 31.30
CA GLN A 126 -7.89 -9.71 30.11
C GLN A 126 -8.84 -10.89 30.44
N ASN A 127 -9.86 -11.04 29.60
CA ASN A 127 -10.79 -12.16 29.70
C ASN A 127 -10.23 -13.38 28.94
N ILE A 128 -9.72 -14.39 29.65
CA ILE A 128 -9.18 -15.61 29.04
C ILE A 128 -10.28 -16.63 28.77
N VAL A 129 -10.50 -16.95 27.49
CA VAL A 129 -11.41 -18.02 27.04
C VAL A 129 -10.58 -19.24 26.65
N ALA A 130 -10.47 -20.19 27.57
CA ALA A 130 -9.77 -21.46 27.35
C ALA A 130 -10.70 -22.48 26.67
N ALA A 131 -10.72 -22.51 25.33
CA ALA A 131 -11.53 -23.44 24.55
C ALA A 131 -10.72 -24.70 24.21
N PRO A 132 -11.29 -25.92 24.33
CA PRO A 132 -10.60 -27.16 23.97
C PRO A 132 -10.62 -27.37 22.45
N ILE A 133 -9.98 -26.44 21.70
CA ILE A 133 -10.06 -26.33 20.23
C ILE A 133 -9.56 -27.62 19.56
N SER A 134 -8.42 -28.15 19.99
CA SER A 134 -7.84 -29.37 19.43
C SER A 134 -8.72 -30.58 19.64
N GLN A 135 -9.25 -30.78 20.87
CA GLN A 135 -10.12 -31.90 21.22
C GLN A 135 -11.45 -31.81 20.44
N MET A 136 -12.07 -30.65 20.40
CA MET A 136 -13.32 -30.43 19.63
C MET A 136 -13.11 -30.70 18.15
N THR A 137 -11.99 -30.25 17.58
CA THR A 137 -11.66 -30.48 16.16
C THR A 137 -11.55 -31.96 15.86
N LEU A 138 -10.89 -32.75 16.72
CA LEU A 138 -10.78 -34.21 16.57
C LEU A 138 -12.16 -34.88 16.62
N ALA A 139 -13.01 -34.47 17.55
CA ALA A 139 -14.35 -35.03 17.72
C ALA A 139 -15.24 -34.77 16.49
N VAL A 140 -15.26 -33.54 15.97
CA VAL A 140 -16.08 -33.20 14.79
C VAL A 140 -15.50 -33.76 13.48
N ALA A 141 -14.24 -34.12 13.43
CA ALA A 141 -13.60 -34.71 12.26
C ALA A 141 -13.73 -36.26 12.22
N GLU A 142 -14.06 -36.90 13.34
CA GLU A 142 -14.17 -38.36 13.44
C GLU A 142 -15.10 -39.01 12.38
N PRO A 143 -16.32 -38.49 12.11
CA PRO A 143 -17.22 -39.05 11.09
C PRO A 143 -16.65 -39.07 9.68
N TYR A 144 -15.63 -38.26 9.40
CA TYR A 144 -15.04 -38.10 8.06
C TYR A 144 -13.79 -38.99 7.85
N SER A 145 -13.43 -39.81 8.83
CA SER A 145 -12.32 -40.80 8.75
C SER A 145 -10.97 -40.17 8.37
N LEU A 146 -10.70 -38.95 8.82
CA LEU A 146 -9.40 -38.30 8.64
C LEU A 146 -8.40 -38.83 9.65
N ASP A 147 -7.13 -39.00 9.25
CA ASP A 147 -6.06 -39.26 10.19
C ASP A 147 -5.89 -38.07 11.16
N ARG A 148 -5.33 -38.34 12.35
CA ARG A 148 -5.19 -37.35 13.44
C ARG A 148 -4.50 -36.04 12.96
N LYS A 149 -3.46 -36.18 12.12
CA LYS A 149 -2.70 -35.01 11.61
C LYS A 149 -3.54 -34.18 10.64
N SER A 150 -4.31 -34.82 9.79
CA SER A 150 -5.21 -34.14 8.84
C SER A 150 -6.40 -33.52 9.54
N ALA A 151 -6.97 -34.19 10.55
CA ALA A 151 -8.04 -33.63 11.38
C ALA A 151 -7.60 -32.35 12.12
N LEU A 152 -6.44 -32.37 12.77
CA LEU A 152 -5.91 -31.21 13.49
C LEU A 152 -5.61 -29.99 12.59
N LYS A 153 -5.47 -30.17 11.27
CA LYS A 153 -5.37 -29.03 10.36
C LYS A 153 -6.66 -28.20 10.24
N CYS A 154 -7.79 -28.73 10.72
CA CYS A 154 -9.06 -28.00 10.72
C CYS A 154 -9.24 -27.10 11.96
N ARG A 155 -8.26 -27.04 12.90
CA ARG A 155 -8.33 -26.20 14.11
C ARG A 155 -8.56 -24.74 13.82
N ASN A 156 -7.91 -24.21 12.78
CA ASN A 156 -8.09 -22.84 12.34
C ASN A 156 -9.54 -22.52 11.93
N MET A 157 -10.26 -23.50 11.38
CA MET A 157 -11.67 -23.31 11.02
C MET A 157 -12.58 -23.35 12.26
N LEU A 158 -12.24 -24.14 13.26
CA LEU A 158 -12.95 -24.09 14.55
C LEU A 158 -12.71 -22.74 15.26
N ALA A 159 -11.48 -22.26 15.29
CA ALA A 159 -11.15 -20.94 15.83
C ALA A 159 -11.85 -19.80 15.05
N LEU A 160 -11.93 -19.91 13.72
CA LEU A 160 -12.74 -19.00 12.88
C LEU A 160 -14.21 -19.04 13.29
N GLY A 161 -14.77 -20.25 13.49
CA GLY A 161 -16.16 -20.41 13.94
C GLY A 161 -16.43 -19.75 15.28
N ILE A 162 -15.52 -19.88 16.26
CA ILE A 162 -15.63 -19.18 17.56
C ILE A 162 -15.70 -17.67 17.33
N ALA A 163 -14.77 -17.11 16.52
CA ALA A 163 -14.73 -15.67 16.25
C ALA A 163 -16.00 -15.20 15.51
N LEU A 164 -16.46 -15.92 14.47
CA LEU A 164 -17.72 -15.59 13.78
C LEU A 164 -18.91 -15.61 14.74
N GLY A 165 -18.99 -16.62 15.62
CA GLY A 165 -20.04 -16.70 16.65
C GLY A 165 -19.98 -15.53 17.63
N MET A 166 -18.79 -15.18 18.14
CA MET A 166 -18.62 -14.05 19.06
C MET A 166 -19.17 -12.73 18.50
N TYR A 167 -18.97 -12.48 17.22
CA TYR A 167 -19.39 -11.24 16.56
C TYR A 167 -20.73 -11.35 15.82
N GLY A 168 -21.37 -12.51 15.85
CA GLY A 168 -22.67 -12.73 15.19
C GLY A 168 -22.62 -12.60 13.67
N LEU A 169 -21.48 -12.94 13.07
CA LEU A 169 -21.24 -12.89 11.63
C LEU A 169 -21.69 -14.18 10.93
N ASP A 170 -22.19 -14.04 9.70
CA ASP A 170 -22.62 -15.18 8.89
C ASP A 170 -21.41 -15.99 8.38
N ALA A 171 -21.48 -17.31 8.52
CA ALA A 171 -20.45 -18.25 8.08
C ALA A 171 -20.63 -18.78 6.64
N GLU A 172 -21.73 -18.44 5.97
CA GLU A 172 -22.07 -19.02 4.66
C GLU A 172 -21.00 -18.76 3.60
N HIS A 173 -20.37 -17.58 3.63
CA HIS A 173 -19.28 -17.27 2.72
C HIS A 173 -18.06 -18.18 2.96
N ALA A 174 -17.64 -18.31 4.22
CA ALA A 174 -16.51 -19.17 4.58
C ALA A 174 -16.79 -20.63 4.20
N LYS A 175 -18.00 -21.14 4.44
CA LYS A 175 -18.41 -22.50 4.05
C LYS A 175 -18.34 -22.70 2.53
N LYS A 176 -18.89 -21.76 1.73
CA LYS A 176 -18.83 -21.82 0.25
C LYS A 176 -17.39 -21.78 -0.27
N PHE A 177 -16.54 -20.97 0.34
CA PHE A 177 -15.12 -20.93 -0.01
C PHE A 177 -14.44 -22.28 0.25
N ILE A 178 -14.66 -22.89 1.42
CA ILE A 178 -14.12 -24.21 1.79
C ILE A 178 -14.60 -25.29 0.81
N GLU A 179 -15.88 -25.30 0.46
CA GLU A 179 -16.43 -26.20 -0.54
C GLU A 179 -15.72 -26.07 -1.87
N LYS A 180 -15.64 -24.86 -2.41
CA LYS A 180 -15.01 -24.59 -3.70
C LYS A 180 -13.53 -24.97 -3.71
N LYS A 181 -12.81 -24.71 -2.63
CA LYS A 181 -11.35 -24.90 -2.54
C LYS A 181 -10.94 -26.35 -2.32
N PHE A 182 -11.69 -27.10 -1.50
CA PHE A 182 -11.26 -28.40 -1.00
C PHE A 182 -12.08 -29.56 -1.53
N ARG A 183 -13.40 -29.41 -1.80
CA ARG A 183 -14.28 -30.53 -2.16
C ARG A 183 -13.79 -31.32 -3.38
N ALA A 184 -13.35 -30.64 -4.43
CA ALA A 184 -12.83 -31.31 -5.64
C ALA A 184 -11.54 -32.11 -5.41
N LYS A 185 -10.78 -31.77 -4.34
CA LYS A 185 -9.52 -32.45 -4.00
C LYS A 185 -9.73 -33.55 -2.94
N ASN A 186 -10.55 -33.26 -1.93
CA ASN A 186 -10.85 -34.18 -0.82
C ASN A 186 -12.15 -33.72 -0.13
N GLU A 187 -13.24 -34.45 -0.37
CA GLU A 187 -14.56 -34.18 0.18
C GLU A 187 -14.59 -34.28 1.71
N ALA A 188 -13.88 -35.28 2.29
CA ALA A 188 -13.80 -35.46 3.73
C ALA A 188 -13.15 -34.26 4.42
N VAL A 189 -12.09 -33.68 3.83
CA VAL A 189 -11.44 -32.48 4.35
C VAL A 189 -12.39 -31.26 4.27
N ALA A 190 -13.11 -31.10 3.16
CA ALA A 190 -14.07 -29.99 3.03
C ALA A 190 -15.16 -30.08 4.09
N SER A 191 -15.76 -31.27 4.26
CA SER A 191 -16.84 -31.50 5.23
C SER A 191 -16.36 -31.34 6.68
N ALA A 192 -15.17 -31.83 7.02
CA ALA A 192 -14.59 -31.65 8.35
C ALA A 192 -14.31 -30.17 8.70
N ASN A 193 -13.83 -29.36 7.73
CA ASN A 193 -13.62 -27.92 7.93
C ASN A 193 -14.94 -27.18 8.14
N ILE A 194 -15.99 -27.52 7.40
CA ILE A 194 -17.32 -26.91 7.58
C ILE A 194 -17.89 -27.29 8.96
N ALA A 195 -17.80 -28.57 9.36
CA ALA A 195 -18.24 -29.02 10.68
C ALA A 195 -17.45 -28.33 11.82
N ALA A 196 -16.14 -28.06 11.60
CA ALA A 196 -15.33 -27.34 12.56
C ALA A 196 -15.80 -25.87 12.72
N ILE A 197 -16.15 -25.17 11.64
CA ILE A 197 -16.74 -23.82 11.71
C ILE A 197 -18.04 -23.84 12.52
N GLU A 198 -18.94 -24.77 12.24
CA GLU A 198 -20.24 -24.91 12.94
C GLU A 198 -20.05 -25.22 14.43
N ALA A 199 -19.11 -26.12 14.76
CA ALA A 199 -18.79 -26.43 16.16
C ALA A 199 -18.23 -25.21 16.90
N GLY A 200 -17.40 -24.38 16.24
CA GLY A 200 -16.87 -23.14 16.81
C GLY A 200 -17.99 -22.14 17.11
N ILE A 201 -18.94 -21.93 16.19
CA ILE A 201 -20.10 -21.06 16.39
C ILE A 201 -20.94 -21.56 17.57
N ASN A 202 -21.27 -22.85 17.59
CA ASN A 202 -22.03 -23.47 18.67
C ASN A 202 -21.30 -23.35 20.03
N TYR A 203 -19.98 -23.45 20.05
CA TYR A 203 -19.18 -23.23 21.26
C TYR A 203 -19.33 -21.79 21.77
N ALA A 204 -19.20 -20.79 20.89
CA ALA A 204 -19.35 -19.39 21.27
C ALA A 204 -20.76 -19.10 21.83
N GLU A 205 -21.81 -19.66 21.22
CA GLU A 205 -23.19 -19.53 21.67
C GLU A 205 -23.41 -20.15 23.06
N ASN A 206 -22.98 -21.40 23.24
CA ASN A 206 -23.16 -22.14 24.50
C ASN A 206 -22.30 -21.60 25.65
N SER A 207 -21.17 -20.98 25.35
CA SER A 207 -20.29 -20.34 26.33
C SER A 207 -20.64 -18.88 26.61
N HIS A 208 -21.78 -18.41 26.09
CA HIS A 208 -22.27 -17.04 26.25
C HIS A 208 -21.28 -15.95 25.81
N LEU A 209 -20.43 -16.26 24.84
CA LEU A 209 -19.49 -15.32 24.23
C LEU A 209 -20.17 -14.41 23.19
N VAL A 210 -21.42 -14.75 22.82
CA VAL A 210 -22.21 -14.05 21.81
C VAL A 210 -22.96 -12.87 22.43
N GLY A 211 -22.93 -11.73 21.75
CA GLY A 211 -23.96 -10.72 21.95
C GLY A 211 -23.58 -9.42 22.62
N GLU A 212 -22.29 -9.15 22.76
CA GLU A 212 -21.82 -7.80 23.14
C GLU A 212 -21.54 -6.93 21.91
N TYR A 213 -21.41 -7.55 20.75
CA TYR A 213 -21.01 -6.91 19.51
C TYR A 213 -22.15 -6.92 18.50
N ARG A 214 -22.93 -5.85 18.45
CA ARG A 214 -23.87 -5.63 17.35
C ARG A 214 -23.32 -4.53 16.46
N THR A 215 -22.92 -4.91 15.27
CA THR A 215 -22.56 -3.97 14.22
C THR A 215 -23.77 -3.76 13.31
N SER A 216 -24.09 -2.52 12.98
CA SER A 216 -25.04 -2.21 11.91
C SER A 216 -24.26 -1.94 10.62
N PRO A 217 -24.81 -2.28 9.44
CA PRO A 217 -24.15 -2.02 8.18
C PRO A 217 -23.71 -0.57 8.06
N HIS A 218 -22.51 -0.36 7.53
CA HIS A 218 -21.94 0.95 7.31
C HIS A 218 -22.75 1.71 6.25
N LYS A 219 -23.42 2.80 6.64
CA LYS A 219 -24.31 3.57 5.78
C LYS A 219 -23.61 4.62 4.92
N THR A 220 -22.31 4.85 5.11
CA THR A 220 -21.56 5.93 4.45
C THR A 220 -20.83 5.49 3.18
N LEU A 221 -20.75 4.19 2.89
CA LEU A 221 -20.21 3.73 1.62
C LEU A 221 -21.17 4.10 0.48
N PRO A 222 -20.70 4.71 -0.62
CA PRO A 222 -21.51 4.99 -1.79
C PRO A 222 -22.15 3.72 -2.33
N ALA A 223 -23.34 3.83 -2.94
CA ALA A 223 -23.98 2.70 -3.59
C ALA A 223 -23.09 2.13 -4.70
N GLY A 224 -23.01 0.79 -4.80
CA GLY A 224 -22.19 0.10 -5.81
C GLY A 224 -21.90 -1.35 -5.45
N GLU A 225 -21.20 -2.01 -6.35
CA GLU A 225 -20.61 -3.33 -6.09
C GLU A 225 -19.21 -3.16 -5.52
N TYR A 226 -18.90 -3.92 -4.48
CA TYR A 226 -17.61 -3.88 -3.80
C TYR A 226 -16.92 -5.23 -3.86
N ARG A 227 -15.61 -5.18 -3.89
CA ARG A 227 -14.76 -6.35 -3.72
C ARG A 227 -13.79 -6.08 -2.57
N PHE A 228 -13.57 -7.09 -1.76
CA PHE A 228 -12.49 -7.09 -0.79
C PHE A 228 -11.18 -7.36 -1.55
N ILE A 229 -10.26 -6.38 -1.59
CA ILE A 229 -9.08 -6.41 -2.47
C ILE A 229 -7.82 -6.08 -1.68
N ASN A 230 -6.72 -6.77 -1.98
CA ASN A 230 -5.40 -6.38 -1.49
C ASN A 230 -4.67 -5.49 -2.50
N GLY A 231 -3.67 -4.74 -2.00
CA GLY A 231 -2.98 -3.75 -2.83
C GLY A 231 -2.26 -4.34 -4.04
N ASN A 232 -1.63 -5.51 -3.93
CA ASN A 232 -0.99 -6.16 -5.09
C ASN A 232 -1.98 -6.49 -6.20
N THR A 233 -3.17 -6.99 -5.84
CA THR A 233 -4.25 -7.25 -6.79
C THR A 233 -4.78 -5.94 -7.39
N ALA A 234 -4.94 -4.91 -6.56
CA ALA A 234 -5.39 -3.59 -6.98
C ALA A 234 -4.42 -2.94 -7.99
N VAL A 235 -3.11 -2.99 -7.73
CA VAL A 235 -2.07 -2.56 -8.68
C VAL A 235 -2.19 -3.28 -10.02
N ALA A 236 -2.29 -4.62 -9.98
CA ALA A 236 -2.42 -5.42 -11.21
C ALA A 236 -3.65 -5.03 -12.03
N TRP A 237 -4.78 -4.82 -11.38
CA TRP A 237 -6.03 -4.43 -12.03
C TRP A 237 -6.02 -2.99 -12.53
N GLY A 238 -5.35 -2.07 -11.83
CA GLY A 238 -5.10 -0.71 -12.32
C GLY A 238 -4.35 -0.69 -13.65
N PHE A 239 -3.32 -1.54 -13.79
CA PHE A 239 -2.59 -1.68 -15.06
C PHE A 239 -3.43 -2.33 -16.17
N ILE A 240 -4.26 -3.33 -15.84
CA ILE A 240 -5.17 -3.94 -16.82
C ILE A 240 -6.17 -2.88 -17.34
N ALA A 241 -6.75 -2.09 -16.45
CA ALA A 241 -7.65 -0.99 -16.81
C ALA A 241 -6.93 0.09 -17.67
N ALA A 242 -5.69 0.43 -17.31
CA ALA A 242 -4.89 1.38 -18.09
C ALA A 242 -4.54 0.85 -19.50
N ALA A 243 -4.24 -0.44 -19.62
CA ALA A 243 -4.01 -1.09 -20.90
C ALA A 243 -5.25 -1.05 -21.80
N GLU A 244 -6.43 -1.32 -21.25
CA GLU A 244 -7.71 -1.20 -21.94
C GLU A 244 -7.96 0.23 -22.40
N ARG A 245 -7.83 1.22 -21.48
CA ARG A 245 -8.09 2.63 -21.77
C ARG A 245 -7.13 3.28 -22.75
N SER A 246 -5.89 2.79 -22.79
CA SER A 246 -4.86 3.26 -23.73
C SER A 246 -4.85 2.51 -25.06
N GLY A 247 -5.52 1.37 -25.15
CA GLY A 247 -5.43 0.45 -26.28
C GLY A 247 -4.03 -0.16 -26.47
N ARG A 248 -3.21 -0.21 -25.41
CA ARG A 248 -1.85 -0.76 -25.45
C ARG A 248 -1.78 -2.15 -24.87
N PRO A 249 -1.02 -3.09 -25.48
CA PRO A 249 -0.75 -4.37 -24.87
C PRO A 249 -0.05 -4.16 -23.50
N LEU A 250 -0.50 -4.87 -22.47
CA LEU A 250 0.17 -4.87 -21.17
C LEU A 250 1.28 -5.91 -21.13
N PHE A 251 2.49 -5.47 -20.77
CA PHE A 251 3.65 -6.33 -20.59
C PHE A 251 4.23 -6.12 -19.19
N CYS A 252 4.43 -7.19 -18.44
CA CYS A 252 5.12 -7.19 -17.16
C CYS A 252 6.36 -8.09 -17.23
N GLY A 253 7.55 -7.49 -17.16
CA GLY A 253 8.84 -8.18 -17.05
C GLY A 253 9.39 -8.02 -15.64
N SER A 254 9.46 -9.11 -14.85
CA SER A 254 9.83 -9.00 -13.44
C SER A 254 10.57 -10.23 -12.92
N TYR A 255 11.27 -10.05 -11.80
CA TYR A 255 11.85 -11.12 -10.99
C TYR A 255 11.08 -11.22 -9.67
N PRO A 256 10.70 -12.44 -9.21
CA PRO A 256 9.95 -12.61 -7.99
C PRO A 256 10.72 -12.15 -6.75
N ILE A 257 10.11 -11.27 -5.97
CA ILE A 257 10.65 -10.78 -4.70
C ILE A 257 9.50 -10.46 -3.73
N THR A 258 9.65 -10.83 -2.47
CA THR A 258 8.70 -10.45 -1.41
C THR A 258 8.84 -8.95 -1.11
N PRO A 259 7.71 -8.18 -1.01
CA PRO A 259 6.31 -8.62 -1.13
C PRO A 259 5.70 -8.38 -2.53
N ALA A 260 6.47 -8.02 -3.54
CA ALA A 260 5.99 -7.59 -4.87
C ALA A 260 5.47 -8.73 -5.78
N THR A 261 5.82 -9.99 -5.49
CA THR A 261 5.53 -11.16 -6.35
C THR A 261 4.03 -11.29 -6.66
N GLY A 262 3.16 -10.92 -5.72
CA GLY A 262 1.71 -11.02 -5.90
C GLY A 262 1.16 -10.24 -7.10
N ILE A 263 1.81 -9.15 -7.52
CA ILE A 263 1.42 -8.39 -8.72
C ILE A 263 1.66 -9.21 -9.99
N LEU A 264 2.86 -9.81 -10.11
CA LEU A 264 3.21 -10.66 -11.25
C LEU A 264 2.29 -11.89 -11.34
N GLU A 265 2.02 -12.53 -10.20
CA GLU A 265 1.13 -13.69 -10.11
C GLU A 265 -0.30 -13.34 -10.49
N GLU A 266 -0.81 -12.18 -10.08
CA GLU A 266 -2.15 -11.73 -10.45
C GLU A 266 -2.22 -11.44 -11.96
N LEU A 267 -1.28 -10.67 -12.51
CA LEU A 267 -1.21 -10.38 -13.94
C LEU A 267 -1.14 -11.65 -14.80
N ALA A 268 -0.42 -12.67 -14.33
CA ALA A 268 -0.28 -13.94 -15.04
C ALA A 268 -1.60 -14.72 -15.19
N LYS A 269 -2.61 -14.45 -14.37
CA LYS A 269 -3.95 -15.06 -14.48
C LYS A 269 -4.77 -14.47 -15.63
N HIS A 270 -4.42 -13.28 -16.12
CA HIS A 270 -5.20 -12.49 -17.07
C HIS A 270 -4.70 -12.57 -18.52
N LYS A 271 -4.09 -13.69 -18.92
CA LYS A 271 -3.61 -13.93 -20.29
C LYS A 271 -4.72 -13.78 -21.35
N ALA A 272 -5.95 -14.14 -21.01
CA ALA A 272 -7.10 -14.00 -21.90
C ALA A 272 -7.43 -12.54 -22.26
N LEU A 273 -6.99 -11.56 -21.42
CA LEU A 273 -7.10 -10.13 -21.68
C LEU A 273 -5.90 -9.57 -22.46
N GLY A 274 -5.02 -10.43 -22.98
CA GLY A 274 -3.82 -10.01 -23.71
C GLY A 274 -2.63 -9.61 -22.83
N VAL A 275 -2.70 -9.83 -21.53
CA VAL A 275 -1.59 -9.56 -20.60
C VAL A 275 -0.43 -10.53 -20.87
N LYS A 276 0.76 -9.98 -21.06
CA LYS A 276 2.00 -10.74 -21.23
C LYS A 276 2.88 -10.59 -20.01
N THR A 277 3.28 -11.70 -19.40
CA THR A 277 4.16 -11.72 -18.23
C THR A 277 5.42 -12.52 -18.54
N VAL A 278 6.57 -12.01 -18.13
CA VAL A 278 7.86 -12.69 -18.20
C VAL A 278 8.47 -12.70 -16.81
N GLN A 279 8.73 -13.89 -16.29
CA GLN A 279 9.58 -14.06 -15.12
C GLN A 279 11.02 -14.18 -15.58
N ALA A 280 11.82 -13.19 -15.23
CA ALA A 280 13.25 -13.14 -15.58
C ALA A 280 14.12 -13.84 -14.53
N GLU A 281 15.38 -14.05 -14.85
CA GLU A 281 16.37 -14.68 -13.97
C GLU A 281 16.86 -13.73 -12.85
N ASP A 282 16.78 -12.41 -13.07
CA ASP A 282 17.11 -11.37 -12.09
C ASP A 282 16.36 -10.05 -12.39
N GLU A 283 16.55 -9.05 -11.54
CA GLU A 283 15.91 -7.74 -11.65
C GLU A 283 16.36 -6.95 -12.87
N ILE A 284 17.61 -7.08 -13.30
CA ILE A 284 18.18 -6.38 -14.46
C ILE A 284 17.52 -6.90 -15.72
N ALA A 285 17.48 -8.22 -15.91
CA ALA A 285 16.79 -8.85 -17.03
C ALA A 285 15.29 -8.48 -17.05
N GLY A 286 14.64 -8.46 -15.86
CA GLY A 286 13.23 -8.07 -15.72
C GLY A 286 12.96 -6.69 -16.31
N ILE A 287 13.67 -5.66 -15.87
CA ILE A 287 13.48 -4.30 -16.37
C ILE A 287 13.91 -4.14 -17.84
N CYS A 288 14.97 -4.80 -18.27
CA CYS A 288 15.42 -4.71 -19.67
C CYS A 288 14.40 -5.30 -20.65
N THR A 289 13.70 -6.39 -20.26
CA THR A 289 12.58 -6.93 -21.08
C THR A 289 11.41 -5.96 -21.15
N ALA A 290 11.10 -5.25 -20.02
CA ALA A 290 10.07 -4.22 -20.00
C ALA A 290 10.42 -3.00 -20.86
N ILE A 291 11.70 -2.56 -20.86
CA ILE A 291 12.18 -1.48 -21.76
C ILE A 291 12.00 -1.87 -23.24
N GLY A 292 12.35 -3.11 -23.60
CA GLY A 292 12.12 -3.62 -24.96
C GLY A 292 10.64 -3.64 -25.34
N ALA A 293 9.75 -4.01 -24.41
CA ALA A 293 8.31 -3.97 -24.61
C ALA A 293 7.78 -2.54 -24.75
N ALA A 294 8.29 -1.59 -23.94
CA ALA A 294 7.99 -0.16 -24.08
C ALA A 294 8.38 0.37 -25.46
N PHE A 295 9.58 0.06 -25.93
CA PHE A 295 10.01 0.45 -27.27
C PHE A 295 9.08 -0.10 -28.36
N SER A 296 8.55 -1.31 -28.19
CA SER A 296 7.63 -1.94 -29.13
C SER A 296 6.17 -1.49 -29.02
N GLY A 297 5.83 -0.49 -28.18
CA GLY A 297 4.50 0.10 -28.10
C GLY A 297 3.58 -0.50 -27.03
N SER A 298 4.12 -1.20 -26.04
CA SER A 298 3.36 -1.75 -24.91
C SER A 298 3.31 -0.78 -23.73
N LEU A 299 2.26 -0.87 -22.91
CA LEU A 299 2.33 -0.45 -21.52
C LEU A 299 3.24 -1.43 -20.80
N ALA A 300 4.44 -0.99 -20.46
CA ALA A 300 5.47 -1.82 -19.86
C ALA A 300 5.58 -1.56 -18.35
N VAL A 301 5.61 -2.67 -17.58
CA VAL A 301 5.66 -2.64 -16.12
C VAL A 301 6.75 -3.60 -15.63
N THR A 302 7.43 -3.23 -14.57
CA THR A 302 8.28 -4.13 -13.78
C THR A 302 7.97 -3.92 -12.29
N THR A 303 8.02 -4.99 -11.51
CA THR A 303 7.75 -4.93 -10.07
C THR A 303 8.97 -5.36 -9.28
N THR A 304 9.19 -4.76 -8.11
CA THR A 304 10.36 -5.05 -7.29
C THR A 304 10.13 -4.60 -5.84
N SER A 305 11.18 -4.64 -5.05
CA SER A 305 11.34 -4.09 -3.70
C SER A 305 12.72 -3.41 -3.64
N GLY A 306 13.02 -2.65 -2.61
CA GLY A 306 14.23 -1.82 -2.48
C GLY A 306 15.54 -2.40 -3.03
N PRO A 307 15.94 -3.65 -2.67
CA PRO A 307 17.15 -4.25 -3.23
C PRO A 307 17.14 -4.38 -4.76
N GLY A 308 15.99 -4.74 -5.31
CA GLY A 308 15.85 -4.86 -6.75
C GLY A 308 15.72 -3.51 -7.46
N LEU A 309 15.17 -2.47 -6.80
CA LEU A 309 15.19 -1.10 -7.31
C LEU A 309 16.65 -0.62 -7.49
N ALA A 310 17.52 -0.93 -6.54
CA ALA A 310 18.95 -0.66 -6.63
C ALA A 310 19.59 -1.31 -7.86
N LEU A 311 19.29 -2.57 -8.14
CA LEU A 311 19.79 -3.30 -9.32
C LEU A 311 19.23 -2.75 -10.65
N LYS A 312 18.07 -2.12 -10.64
CA LYS A 312 17.40 -1.55 -11.83
C LYS A 312 17.87 -0.12 -12.17
N SER A 313 18.71 0.50 -11.35
CA SER A 313 19.07 1.93 -11.44
C SER A 313 19.62 2.34 -12.81
N GLU A 314 20.56 1.59 -13.38
CA GLU A 314 21.14 1.90 -14.69
C GLU A 314 20.11 1.77 -15.82
N ALA A 315 19.32 0.70 -15.81
CA ALA A 315 18.28 0.48 -16.81
C ALA A 315 17.16 1.57 -16.74
N LEU A 316 16.85 2.07 -15.55
CA LEU A 316 15.98 3.25 -15.40
C LEU A 316 16.58 4.49 -16.07
N GLY A 317 17.91 4.72 -15.89
CA GLY A 317 18.64 5.78 -16.60
C GLY A 317 18.55 5.63 -18.12
N LEU A 318 18.67 4.41 -18.65
CA LEU A 318 18.49 4.13 -20.08
C LEU A 318 17.06 4.47 -20.53
N ALA A 319 16.03 4.12 -19.76
CA ALA A 319 14.64 4.44 -20.11
C ALA A 319 14.37 5.96 -20.13
N VAL A 320 14.97 6.73 -19.21
CA VAL A 320 14.95 8.20 -19.22
C VAL A 320 15.64 8.76 -20.45
N MET A 321 16.85 8.27 -20.78
CA MET A 321 17.61 8.70 -21.95
C MET A 321 16.93 8.38 -23.27
N ALA A 322 16.31 7.22 -23.37
CA ALA A 322 15.58 6.78 -24.56
C ALA A 322 14.16 7.38 -24.63
N GLN A 323 13.71 8.05 -23.57
CA GLN A 323 12.35 8.61 -23.46
C GLN A 323 11.29 7.53 -23.73
N LEU A 324 11.28 6.48 -22.93
CA LEU A 324 10.35 5.35 -23.04
C LEU A 324 9.39 5.30 -21.84
N PRO A 325 8.10 5.01 -22.09
CA PRO A 325 7.13 4.82 -21.01
C PRO A 325 7.42 3.52 -20.25
N LEU A 326 7.56 3.62 -18.94
CA LEU A 326 7.81 2.46 -18.08
C LEU A 326 7.22 2.74 -16.70
N VAL A 327 6.56 1.77 -16.08
CA VAL A 327 6.21 1.86 -14.67
C VAL A 327 7.02 0.84 -13.87
N VAL A 328 7.70 1.32 -12.84
CA VAL A 328 8.37 0.49 -11.85
C VAL A 328 7.56 0.55 -10.57
N VAL A 329 7.01 -0.57 -10.14
CA VAL A 329 6.36 -0.66 -8.84
C VAL A 329 7.39 -1.14 -7.83
N ASP A 330 7.68 -0.31 -6.85
CA ASP A 330 8.53 -0.65 -5.72
C ASP A 330 7.66 -0.89 -4.49
N VAL A 331 7.57 -2.15 -4.10
CA VAL A 331 6.86 -2.57 -2.88
C VAL A 331 7.87 -2.61 -1.76
N GLN A 332 7.95 -1.51 -1.02
CA GLN A 332 8.96 -1.26 0.00
C GLN A 332 8.87 -2.27 1.16
N ARG A 333 10.01 -2.59 1.74
CA ARG A 333 10.13 -3.47 2.91
C ARG A 333 11.29 -3.01 3.78
N GLY A 334 11.35 -3.50 5.03
CA GLY A 334 12.44 -3.20 5.94
C GLY A 334 13.80 -3.53 5.35
N GLY A 335 14.67 -2.51 5.22
CA GLY A 335 16.02 -2.59 4.70
C GLY A 335 17.08 -2.61 5.81
N PRO A 336 18.38 -2.42 5.46
CA PRO A 336 18.98 -2.47 4.13
C PRO A 336 19.18 -3.91 3.61
N SER A 337 19.49 -4.06 2.31
CA SER A 337 19.70 -5.35 1.63
C SER A 337 18.49 -6.28 1.76
N THR A 338 18.65 -7.52 2.16
CA THR A 338 17.54 -8.44 2.41
C THR A 338 16.66 -7.96 3.57
N GLY A 339 17.26 -7.38 4.59
CA GLY A 339 16.59 -6.74 5.72
C GLY A 339 15.50 -7.60 6.37
N LEU A 340 14.31 -7.05 6.45
CA LEU A 340 13.10 -7.67 6.98
C LEU A 340 12.06 -7.85 5.86
N PRO A 341 12.14 -8.94 5.05
CA PRO A 341 11.37 -9.08 3.81
C PRO A 341 9.84 -9.02 3.98
N THR A 342 9.36 -9.29 5.18
CA THR A 342 7.93 -9.38 5.51
C THR A 342 7.43 -8.19 6.34
N LYS A 343 8.29 -7.20 6.60
CA LYS A 343 7.95 -6.00 7.37
C LYS A 343 7.97 -4.77 6.48
N SER A 344 7.15 -3.77 6.82
CA SER A 344 6.96 -2.56 6.00
C SER A 344 7.82 -1.42 6.51
N GLU A 345 8.43 -0.71 5.58
CA GLU A 345 9.08 0.59 5.78
C GLU A 345 8.77 1.48 4.56
N GLN A 346 9.12 2.76 4.67
CA GLN A 346 9.07 3.74 3.57
C GLN A 346 10.48 4.27 3.26
N ALA A 347 11.50 3.38 3.32
CA ALA A 347 12.91 3.76 3.34
C ALA A 347 13.56 3.82 1.94
N ASP A 348 12.81 3.58 0.87
CA ASP A 348 13.33 3.59 -0.50
C ASP A 348 13.10 4.92 -1.24
N LEU A 349 12.53 5.95 -0.59
CA LEU A 349 12.18 7.23 -1.23
C LEU A 349 13.39 7.94 -1.81
N MET A 350 14.48 8.10 -1.05
CA MET A 350 15.70 8.76 -1.55
C MET A 350 16.34 7.98 -2.70
N GLN A 351 16.30 6.66 -2.65
CA GLN A 351 16.72 5.80 -3.75
C GLN A 351 15.86 5.99 -5.00
N ALA A 352 14.53 6.07 -4.82
CA ALA A 352 13.60 6.34 -5.91
C ALA A 352 13.83 7.72 -6.54
N LEU A 353 14.13 8.73 -5.74
CA LEU A 353 14.35 10.11 -6.21
C LEU A 353 15.74 10.27 -6.86
N TYR A 354 16.81 9.77 -6.23
CA TYR A 354 18.19 10.12 -6.56
C TYR A 354 19.12 8.92 -6.84
N GLY A 355 18.63 7.68 -6.71
CA GLY A 355 19.45 6.46 -6.80
C GLY A 355 19.91 6.07 -8.21
N ARG A 356 20.18 7.04 -9.09
CA ARG A 356 20.69 6.81 -10.45
C ARG A 356 21.91 7.68 -10.72
N ASN A 357 22.71 7.28 -11.72
CA ASN A 357 23.84 8.11 -12.15
C ASN A 357 23.36 9.29 -13.02
N GLY A 358 24.08 10.41 -12.94
CA GLY A 358 23.81 11.64 -13.68
C GLY A 358 22.55 12.37 -13.24
N ASP A 359 22.21 13.48 -13.92
CA ASP A 359 20.95 14.20 -13.73
C ASP A 359 19.82 13.44 -14.43
N CYS A 360 19.18 12.58 -13.68
CA CYS A 360 18.17 11.64 -14.17
C CYS A 360 16.83 11.83 -13.45
N PRO A 361 16.09 12.92 -13.76
CA PRO A 361 14.80 13.20 -13.13
C PRO A 361 13.79 12.13 -13.51
N ILE A 362 12.95 11.74 -12.54
CA ILE A 362 11.93 10.70 -12.69
C ILE A 362 10.69 11.06 -11.88
N VAL A 363 9.54 10.62 -12.34
CA VAL A 363 8.30 10.78 -11.56
C VAL A 363 8.25 9.73 -10.46
N VAL A 364 7.96 10.19 -9.23
CA VAL A 364 7.79 9.34 -8.05
C VAL A 364 6.46 9.66 -7.39
N MET A 365 5.63 8.64 -7.23
CA MET A 365 4.34 8.73 -6.56
C MET A 365 4.12 7.55 -5.63
N ALA A 366 3.20 7.69 -4.66
CA ALA A 366 2.92 6.69 -3.65
C ALA A 366 1.42 6.43 -3.52
N ALA A 367 1.06 5.19 -3.20
CA ALA A 367 -0.30 4.80 -2.83
C ALA A 367 -0.50 4.87 -1.31
N LYS A 368 -1.73 5.19 -0.87
CA LYS A 368 -2.06 5.41 0.55
C LYS A 368 -2.91 4.32 1.20
N SER A 369 -3.56 3.48 0.41
CA SER A 369 -4.35 2.35 0.90
C SER A 369 -4.39 1.21 -0.12
N PRO A 370 -4.81 0.00 0.27
CA PRO A 370 -4.93 -1.12 -0.67
C PRO A 370 -5.84 -0.82 -1.87
N ALA A 371 -6.98 -0.17 -1.68
CA ALA A 371 -7.87 0.22 -2.77
C ALA A 371 -7.27 1.32 -3.66
N ASP A 372 -6.62 2.31 -3.07
CA ASP A 372 -5.94 3.40 -3.77
C ASP A 372 -4.80 2.91 -4.68
N CYS A 373 -4.24 1.74 -4.40
CA CYS A 373 -3.26 1.10 -5.28
C CYS A 373 -3.76 0.91 -6.72
N PHE A 374 -5.08 0.72 -6.92
CA PHE A 374 -5.68 0.67 -8.26
C PHE A 374 -5.56 2.02 -8.97
N ASP A 375 -5.99 3.09 -8.30
CA ASP A 375 -6.00 4.45 -8.86
C ASP A 375 -4.58 4.95 -9.13
N LYS A 376 -3.64 4.67 -8.23
CA LYS A 376 -2.23 5.07 -8.40
C LYS A 376 -1.53 4.28 -9.52
N ALA A 377 -1.81 2.98 -9.66
CA ALA A 377 -1.28 2.19 -10.78
C ALA A 377 -1.84 2.67 -12.12
N TYR A 378 -3.14 2.99 -12.16
CA TYR A 378 -3.77 3.59 -13.34
C TYR A 378 -3.14 4.95 -13.70
N MET A 379 -2.97 5.85 -12.72
CA MET A 379 -2.38 7.16 -12.93
C MET A 379 -0.91 7.07 -13.32
N ALA A 380 -0.12 6.20 -12.68
CA ALA A 380 1.28 5.96 -13.06
C ALA A 380 1.41 5.51 -14.52
N ALA A 381 0.54 4.60 -14.97
CA ALA A 381 0.49 4.17 -16.36
C ALA A 381 0.09 5.31 -17.31
N LYS A 382 -0.91 6.14 -16.93
CA LYS A 382 -1.33 7.31 -17.69
C LYS A 382 -0.18 8.31 -17.87
N ILE A 383 0.49 8.66 -16.78
CA ILE A 383 1.64 9.59 -16.81
C ILE A 383 2.75 9.01 -17.69
N ALA A 384 3.15 7.75 -17.46
CA ALA A 384 4.20 7.13 -18.24
C ALA A 384 3.92 7.14 -19.74
N LEU A 385 2.71 6.75 -20.14
CA LEU A 385 2.31 6.65 -21.53
C LEU A 385 2.15 8.03 -22.21
N GLU A 386 1.58 9.01 -21.54
CA GLU A 386 1.30 10.32 -22.13
C GLU A 386 2.52 11.24 -22.12
N ARG A 387 3.43 11.07 -21.13
CA ARG A 387 4.66 11.88 -21.00
C ARG A 387 5.91 11.18 -21.54
N MET A 388 5.81 9.92 -21.96
CA MET A 388 6.95 9.14 -22.47
C MET A 388 8.13 9.12 -21.49
N ILE A 389 7.85 8.85 -20.22
CA ILE A 389 8.83 8.82 -19.11
C ILE A 389 8.63 7.62 -18.21
N PRO A 390 9.68 7.16 -17.53
CA PRO A 390 9.52 6.21 -16.43
C PRO A 390 8.82 6.86 -15.22
N VAL A 391 8.00 6.06 -14.54
CA VAL A 391 7.34 6.41 -13.27
C VAL A 391 7.67 5.35 -12.24
N ILE A 392 8.09 5.75 -11.05
CA ILE A 392 8.20 4.85 -9.89
C ILE A 392 6.92 5.03 -9.06
N LEU A 393 6.21 3.92 -8.86
CA LEU A 393 5.09 3.82 -7.94
C LEU A 393 5.56 3.13 -6.66
N LEU A 394 5.60 3.87 -5.57
CA LEU A 394 5.93 3.37 -4.24
C LEU A 394 4.66 2.82 -3.57
N THR A 395 4.73 1.59 -3.14
CA THR A 395 3.84 0.96 -2.18
C THR A 395 4.71 0.33 -1.08
N ASP A 396 4.14 -0.43 -0.18
CA ASP A 396 4.88 -1.17 0.84
C ASP A 396 4.20 -2.49 1.18
N GLY A 397 4.84 -3.29 2.05
CA GLY A 397 4.34 -4.61 2.44
C GLY A 397 2.97 -4.56 3.14
N ASN A 398 2.65 -3.48 3.84
CA ASN A 398 1.36 -3.28 4.49
C ASN A 398 0.24 -3.09 3.45
N LEU A 399 0.44 -2.16 2.52
CA LEU A 399 -0.51 -1.93 1.42
C LEU A 399 -0.65 -3.16 0.52
N ALA A 400 0.47 -3.79 0.17
CA ALA A 400 0.51 -4.92 -0.77
C ALA A 400 -0.32 -6.10 -0.30
N ASN A 401 -0.27 -6.42 0.99
CA ASN A 401 -0.91 -7.58 1.60
C ASN A 401 -2.19 -7.23 2.37
N GLY A 402 -2.31 -6.01 2.88
CA GLY A 402 -3.52 -5.49 3.50
C GLY A 402 -4.69 -5.47 2.52
N SER A 403 -5.91 -5.58 3.04
CA SER A 403 -7.13 -5.60 2.22
C SER A 403 -8.19 -4.68 2.81
N GLU A 404 -8.96 -4.09 1.91
CA GLU A 404 -10.12 -3.25 2.22
C GLU A 404 -11.21 -3.38 1.16
N PRO A 405 -12.43 -2.89 1.38
CA PRO A 405 -13.47 -2.84 0.36
C PRO A 405 -13.12 -1.84 -0.74
N TRP A 406 -13.01 -2.33 -1.96
CA TRP A 406 -12.81 -1.53 -3.16
C TRP A 406 -14.08 -1.56 -4.00
N ARG A 407 -14.57 -0.37 -4.38
CA ARG A 407 -15.72 -0.25 -5.28
C ARG A 407 -15.30 -0.59 -6.70
N ILE A 408 -15.99 -1.56 -7.30
CA ILE A 408 -15.74 -1.96 -8.69
C ILE A 408 -16.04 -0.78 -9.61
N VAL A 409 -15.07 -0.41 -10.44
CA VAL A 409 -15.14 0.75 -11.34
C VAL A 409 -15.50 0.28 -12.74
N ASP A 410 -16.39 1.00 -13.40
CA ASP A 410 -16.54 0.88 -14.86
C ASP A 410 -15.34 1.56 -15.53
N THR A 411 -14.51 0.79 -16.22
CA THR A 411 -13.29 1.30 -16.88
C THR A 411 -13.61 2.41 -17.89
N ALA A 412 -14.80 2.43 -18.47
CA ALA A 412 -15.23 3.49 -19.38
C ALA A 412 -15.30 4.88 -18.72
N THR A 413 -15.51 4.92 -17.38
CA THR A 413 -15.59 6.18 -16.60
C THR A 413 -14.22 6.73 -16.21
N LEU A 414 -13.17 5.91 -16.30
CA LEU A 414 -11.82 6.35 -15.99
C LEU A 414 -11.30 7.38 -17.00
N PRO A 415 -10.43 8.33 -16.60
CA PRO A 415 -9.83 9.29 -17.49
C PRO A 415 -9.20 8.63 -18.72
N ALA A 416 -9.41 9.17 -19.89
CA ALA A 416 -8.78 8.63 -21.10
C ALA A 416 -7.24 8.67 -21.01
N ILE A 417 -6.59 7.69 -21.63
CA ILE A 417 -5.13 7.63 -21.76
C ILE A 417 -4.80 7.74 -23.25
N ASN A 418 -4.09 8.79 -23.63
CA ASN A 418 -3.79 9.12 -25.02
C ASN A 418 -2.28 9.11 -25.28
N PRO A 419 -1.66 7.94 -25.51
CA PRO A 419 -0.24 7.85 -25.83
C PRO A 419 0.06 8.61 -27.13
N PRO A 420 1.24 9.27 -27.27
CA PRO A 420 1.62 10.07 -28.44
C PRO A 420 2.05 9.19 -29.62
N ILE A 421 1.32 8.14 -29.92
CA ILE A 421 1.64 7.20 -31.01
C ILE A 421 1.36 7.86 -32.35
N VAL A 422 2.30 7.73 -33.27
CA VAL A 422 2.24 8.38 -34.57
C VAL A 422 2.41 7.41 -35.74
N SER A 423 1.80 7.82 -36.86
CA SER A 423 2.07 7.33 -38.20
C SER A 423 2.49 8.51 -39.09
N ASN A 424 3.05 8.26 -40.28
CA ASN A 424 3.33 9.31 -41.23
C ASN A 424 2.13 10.21 -41.50
N GLU A 425 0.95 9.61 -41.61
CA GLU A 425 -0.28 10.32 -41.90
C GLU A 425 -0.73 11.20 -40.73
N SER A 426 -0.62 10.73 -39.47
CA SER A 426 -0.99 11.50 -38.29
C SER A 426 -0.07 12.69 -38.06
N LEU A 427 1.24 12.54 -38.26
CA LEU A 427 2.22 13.61 -38.12
C LEU A 427 1.97 14.79 -39.07
N LEU A 428 1.44 14.54 -40.27
CA LEU A 428 1.12 15.56 -41.24
C LEU A 428 -0.19 16.28 -40.96
N LYS A 429 -1.09 15.69 -40.18
CA LYS A 429 -2.44 16.20 -39.90
C LYS A 429 -2.60 16.91 -38.56
N GLU A 430 -1.90 16.50 -37.53
CA GLU A 430 -2.26 16.85 -36.13
C GLU A 430 -1.62 18.14 -35.60
N GLY A 431 -0.63 18.71 -36.24
CA GLY A 431 -0.02 19.99 -35.82
C GLY A 431 0.58 20.00 -34.38
N ARG A 432 0.52 18.88 -33.63
CA ARG A 432 1.05 18.75 -32.27
C ARG A 432 2.56 18.88 -32.25
N TRP A 433 3.20 18.36 -33.27
CA TRP A 433 4.65 18.43 -33.46
C TRP A 433 4.95 19.17 -34.76
N THR A 434 5.83 20.15 -34.70
CA THR A 434 6.40 20.83 -35.88
C THR A 434 7.77 20.25 -36.20
N GLU A 435 8.21 20.38 -37.42
CA GLU A 435 9.56 19.93 -37.84
C GLU A 435 9.82 18.41 -37.67
N CYS A 436 8.75 17.59 -37.77
CA CYS A 436 8.85 16.12 -37.65
C CYS A 436 9.70 15.47 -38.72
N PHE A 437 10.02 16.18 -39.79
CA PHE A 437 10.85 15.71 -40.90
C PHE A 437 11.87 16.77 -41.27
N ASN A 438 13.09 16.33 -41.53
CA ASN A 438 14.14 17.20 -42.03
C ASN A 438 13.96 17.49 -43.53
N GLU A 439 14.82 18.35 -44.10
CA GLU A 439 14.78 18.72 -45.54
C GLU A 439 14.90 17.52 -46.50
N ARG A 440 15.44 16.39 -46.02
CA ARG A 440 15.55 15.15 -46.79
C ARG A 440 14.33 14.21 -46.60
N GLY A 441 13.32 14.66 -45.87
CA GLY A 441 12.14 13.84 -45.55
C GLY A 441 12.40 12.72 -44.54
N LEU A 442 13.49 12.76 -43.78
CA LEU A 442 13.77 11.81 -42.74
C LEU A 442 13.09 12.23 -41.43
N PHE A 443 12.56 11.27 -40.71
CA PHE A 443 11.87 11.48 -39.43
C PHE A 443 12.82 12.01 -38.32
N ASN A 444 12.34 13.03 -37.61
CA ASN A 444 13.00 13.65 -36.46
C ASN A 444 12.39 13.08 -35.16
N PRO A 445 12.95 12.04 -34.55
CA PRO A 445 12.32 11.29 -33.46
C PRO A 445 12.28 12.02 -32.11
N TYR A 446 13.00 13.11 -31.95
CA TYR A 446 13.07 13.91 -30.73
C TYR A 446 12.52 15.34 -30.91
N THR A 447 11.67 15.53 -31.92
CA THR A 447 10.80 16.71 -31.99
C THR A 447 9.90 16.72 -30.76
N LEU A 448 9.73 17.89 -30.13
CA LEU A 448 9.03 18.04 -28.87
C LEU A 448 7.73 18.85 -29.05
N ASP A 449 6.70 18.50 -28.30
CA ASP A 449 5.52 19.34 -28.12
C ASP A 449 5.72 20.33 -26.96
N HIS A 450 4.63 21.03 -26.57
CA HIS A 450 4.65 22.03 -25.49
C HIS A 450 4.89 21.44 -24.09
N ASP A 451 4.68 20.13 -23.90
CA ASP A 451 4.97 19.39 -22.68
C ASP A 451 6.33 18.66 -22.74
N TYR A 452 7.17 18.97 -23.70
CA TYR A 452 8.47 18.33 -23.97
C TYR A 452 8.36 16.86 -24.33
N VAL A 453 7.22 16.41 -24.87
CA VAL A 453 6.96 15.02 -25.23
C VAL A 453 7.24 14.79 -26.71
N ARG A 454 8.01 13.74 -27.01
CA ARG A 454 8.30 13.34 -28.39
C ARG A 454 7.21 12.46 -28.99
N PRO A 455 7.08 12.41 -30.33
CA PRO A 455 6.21 11.43 -30.97
C PRO A 455 6.71 10.00 -30.76
N TRP A 456 5.78 9.07 -30.49
CA TRP A 456 6.10 7.67 -30.28
C TRP A 456 5.88 6.86 -31.57
N ALA A 457 6.93 6.77 -32.40
CA ALA A 457 6.94 5.89 -33.54
C ALA A 457 7.27 4.47 -33.10
N ILE A 458 6.35 3.54 -33.37
CA ILE A 458 6.51 2.12 -33.01
C ILE A 458 7.31 1.43 -34.12
N PRO A 459 8.21 0.46 -33.80
CA PRO A 459 8.93 -0.31 -34.79
C PRO A 459 8.01 -0.93 -35.85
N GLY A 460 8.35 -0.73 -37.13
CA GLY A 460 7.53 -1.10 -38.30
C GLY A 460 6.65 0.02 -38.84
N ALA A 461 6.57 1.19 -38.20
CA ALA A 461 5.92 2.37 -38.76
C ALA A 461 6.72 2.88 -39.96
N LYS A 462 6.14 2.73 -41.16
CA LYS A 462 6.80 3.02 -42.44
C LYS A 462 7.16 4.49 -42.57
N GLY A 463 8.41 4.79 -42.87
CA GLY A 463 8.95 6.14 -43.04
C GLY A 463 9.25 6.86 -41.73
N LEU A 464 9.14 6.15 -40.59
CA LEU A 464 9.49 6.65 -39.26
C LEU A 464 10.65 5.85 -38.64
N GLU A 465 11.46 5.23 -39.47
CA GLU A 465 12.64 4.48 -39.06
C GLU A 465 13.61 5.44 -38.37
N HIS A 466 14.01 5.10 -37.14
CA HIS A 466 14.89 5.94 -36.34
C HIS A 466 15.68 5.10 -35.32
N ARG A 467 16.69 5.73 -34.77
CA ARG A 467 17.51 5.16 -33.69
C ARG A 467 17.10 5.78 -32.35
N ILE A 468 17.04 4.94 -31.32
CA ILE A 468 17.05 5.37 -29.93
C ILE A 468 18.25 4.73 -29.20
N GLY A 469 18.69 5.30 -28.10
CA GLY A 469 19.79 4.74 -27.31
C GLY A 469 20.20 5.63 -26.14
N GLY A 470 21.13 5.13 -25.33
CA GLY A 470 21.63 5.77 -24.12
C GLY A 470 22.66 6.87 -24.35
N LEU A 471 23.19 7.04 -25.57
CA LEU A 471 24.12 8.14 -25.86
C LEU A 471 23.40 9.48 -25.94
N GLU A 472 24.09 10.56 -25.58
CA GLU A 472 23.55 11.91 -25.69
C GLU A 472 23.31 12.28 -27.17
N LYS A 473 22.36 13.16 -27.39
CA LYS A 473 21.82 13.46 -28.70
C LYS A 473 21.32 14.88 -28.82
N ARG A 474 21.18 15.33 -30.05
CA ARG A 474 20.53 16.59 -30.35
C ARG A 474 19.03 16.53 -30.13
N VAL A 475 18.48 17.59 -29.58
CA VAL A 475 17.03 17.83 -29.61
C VAL A 475 16.59 17.87 -31.08
N VAL A 476 15.35 17.47 -31.37
CA VAL A 476 14.73 17.33 -32.69
C VAL A 476 15.26 16.13 -33.47
N THR A 477 16.51 16.12 -33.89
CA THR A 477 17.02 15.10 -34.84
C THR A 477 17.33 13.75 -34.18
N GLY A 478 17.71 13.77 -32.90
CA GLY A 478 18.17 12.56 -32.19
C GLY A 478 19.55 12.05 -32.65
N GLU A 479 20.28 12.81 -33.45
CA GLU A 479 21.66 12.48 -33.82
C GLU A 479 22.57 12.49 -32.60
N ILE A 480 23.47 11.52 -32.51
CA ILE A 480 24.48 11.46 -31.43
C ILE A 480 25.28 12.75 -31.42
N SER A 481 25.43 13.35 -30.24
CA SER A 481 26.21 14.56 -30.05
C SER A 481 27.09 14.45 -28.83
N TYR A 482 28.27 15.05 -28.92
CA TYR A 482 29.24 15.23 -27.83
C TYR A 482 29.41 16.72 -27.49
N ALA A 483 28.56 17.58 -28.05
CA ALA A 483 28.58 19.01 -27.78
C ALA A 483 27.99 19.32 -26.40
N PRO A 484 28.65 20.16 -25.57
CA PRO A 484 28.12 20.53 -24.24
C PRO A 484 26.73 21.19 -24.31
N GLU A 485 26.45 21.96 -25.36
CA GLU A 485 25.19 22.67 -25.57
C GLU A 485 24.03 21.68 -25.77
N ASP A 486 24.26 20.62 -26.53
CA ASP A 486 23.24 19.58 -26.75
C ASP A 486 22.95 18.81 -25.45
N HIS A 487 23.99 18.54 -24.64
CA HIS A 487 23.82 17.90 -23.33
C HIS A 487 23.01 18.79 -22.37
N GLY A 488 23.35 20.09 -22.29
CA GLY A 488 22.59 21.05 -21.48
C GLY A 488 21.13 21.16 -21.92
N ALA A 489 20.87 21.22 -23.22
CA ALA A 489 19.53 21.27 -23.78
C ALA A 489 18.71 20.00 -23.43
N MET A 490 19.32 18.81 -23.53
CA MET A 490 18.65 17.55 -23.20
C MET A 490 18.41 17.38 -21.70
N ASN A 491 19.30 17.90 -20.83
CA ASN A 491 19.05 17.95 -19.38
C ASN A 491 17.82 18.80 -19.05
N MET A 492 17.72 20.00 -19.66
CA MET A 492 16.53 20.84 -19.53
C MET A 492 15.27 20.10 -19.99
N VAL A 493 15.30 19.46 -21.16
CA VAL A 493 14.16 18.70 -21.70
C VAL A 493 13.72 17.59 -20.74
N ARG A 494 14.66 16.85 -20.15
CA ARG A 494 14.35 15.80 -19.16
C ARG A 494 13.67 16.38 -17.92
N HIS A 495 14.19 17.50 -17.41
CA HIS A 495 13.64 18.19 -16.23
C HIS A 495 12.24 18.71 -16.49
N GLU A 496 12.07 19.56 -17.53
CA GLU A 496 10.80 20.21 -17.85
C GLU A 496 9.68 19.21 -18.15
N ARG A 497 10.01 18.08 -18.78
CA ARG A 497 9.02 17.03 -19.04
C ARG A 497 8.52 16.37 -17.74
N VAL A 498 9.38 16.16 -16.75
CA VAL A 498 8.96 15.69 -15.41
C VAL A 498 8.10 16.76 -14.74
N MET A 499 8.52 18.03 -14.77
CA MET A 499 7.75 19.14 -14.20
C MET A 499 6.36 19.31 -14.84
N SER A 500 6.22 19.00 -16.14
CA SER A 500 4.92 19.09 -16.84
C SER A 500 3.85 18.15 -16.26
N VAL A 501 4.25 17.14 -15.49
CA VAL A 501 3.34 16.20 -14.81
C VAL A 501 2.51 16.90 -13.73
N GLN A 502 2.99 17.99 -13.14
CA GLN A 502 2.23 18.78 -12.17
C GLN A 502 0.84 19.20 -12.70
N ASN A 503 0.74 19.47 -14.01
CA ASN A 503 -0.53 19.84 -14.65
C ASN A 503 -1.51 18.68 -14.79
N MET A 504 -1.07 17.44 -14.57
CA MET A 504 -1.91 16.24 -14.62
C MET A 504 -2.48 15.86 -13.25
N MET A 505 -1.96 16.46 -12.18
CA MET A 505 -2.30 16.12 -10.81
C MET A 505 -3.28 17.13 -10.20
N PRO A 506 -4.14 16.70 -9.27
CA PRO A 506 -4.94 17.62 -8.49
C PRO A 506 -4.02 18.52 -7.63
N LYS A 507 -4.55 19.68 -7.26
CA LYS A 507 -3.88 20.53 -6.26
C LYS A 507 -3.79 19.78 -4.92
N VAL A 508 -2.85 20.23 -4.08
CA VAL A 508 -2.71 19.74 -2.71
C VAL A 508 -4.02 19.93 -1.95
N GLU A 509 -4.45 18.89 -1.29
CA GLU A 509 -5.64 18.87 -0.44
C GLU A 509 -5.23 18.82 1.03
N VAL A 510 -5.83 19.68 1.84
CA VAL A 510 -5.59 19.74 3.28
C VAL A 510 -6.91 19.52 4.00
N ILE A 511 -6.90 18.66 4.99
CA ILE A 511 -8.08 18.33 5.79
C ILE A 511 -7.84 18.81 7.21
N GLY A 512 -8.63 19.78 7.71
CA GLY A 512 -8.53 20.28 9.07
C GLY A 512 -8.55 21.79 9.18
N ALA A 513 -7.85 22.32 10.17
CA ALA A 513 -7.76 23.75 10.45
C ALA A 513 -6.88 24.48 9.41
N ASP A 514 -7.11 25.78 9.22
CA ASP A 514 -6.35 26.60 8.25
C ASP A 514 -5.00 27.10 8.81
N LYS A 515 -4.67 26.79 10.06
CA LYS A 515 -3.45 27.21 10.78
C LYS A 515 -3.14 26.27 11.93
N GLY A 516 -2.02 26.47 12.58
CA GLY A 516 -1.54 25.68 13.71
C GLY A 516 -0.56 24.62 13.25
N LEU A 517 -0.80 23.36 13.59
CA LEU A 517 0.05 22.24 13.21
C LEU A 517 -0.40 21.63 11.89
N LEU A 518 0.47 21.61 10.87
CA LEU A 518 0.28 20.84 9.64
C LEU A 518 1.04 19.52 9.73
N VAL A 519 0.32 18.43 9.79
CA VAL A 519 0.92 17.08 9.69
C VAL A 519 0.99 16.66 8.22
N VAL A 520 2.20 16.35 7.76
CA VAL A 520 2.45 15.90 6.39
C VAL A 520 2.77 14.41 6.39
N SER A 521 2.14 13.68 5.50
CA SER A 521 2.34 12.23 5.35
C SER A 521 2.42 11.80 3.89
N TRP A 522 2.83 10.57 3.67
CA TRP A 522 2.80 9.90 2.36
C TRP A 522 2.67 8.38 2.53
N GLY A 523 2.25 7.68 1.46
CA GLY A 523 2.18 6.22 1.48
C GLY A 523 1.22 5.65 2.55
N SER A 524 1.56 4.52 3.14
CA SER A 524 0.68 3.77 4.05
C SER A 524 0.44 4.41 5.43
N THR A 525 1.11 5.50 5.75
CA THR A 525 0.91 6.22 7.02
C THR A 525 -0.40 7.01 7.06
N PHE A 526 -1.06 7.17 5.91
CA PHE A 526 -2.30 7.97 5.76
C PHE A 526 -3.37 7.64 6.78
N GLY A 527 -3.68 6.36 6.99
CA GLY A 527 -4.84 5.94 7.80
C GLY A 527 -4.70 6.32 9.27
N HIS A 528 -3.57 5.97 9.88
CA HIS A 528 -3.28 6.25 11.29
C HIS A 528 -3.20 7.75 11.57
N ILE A 529 -2.52 8.50 10.70
CA ILE A 529 -2.39 9.96 10.83
C ILE A 529 -3.74 10.65 10.66
N SER A 530 -4.54 10.25 9.66
CA SER A 530 -5.89 10.81 9.48
C SER A 530 -6.75 10.64 10.72
N GLU A 531 -6.73 9.47 11.35
CA GLU A 531 -7.56 9.19 12.53
C GLU A 531 -7.09 9.99 13.74
N ALA A 532 -5.77 10.09 13.98
CA ALA A 532 -5.21 10.90 15.06
C ALA A 532 -5.58 12.39 14.89
N VAL A 533 -5.43 12.93 13.67
CA VAL A 533 -5.80 14.33 13.36
C VAL A 533 -7.30 14.57 13.53
N GLU A 534 -8.16 13.68 13.02
CA GLU A 534 -9.61 13.80 13.17
C GLU A 534 -10.05 13.76 14.64
N GLY A 535 -9.39 12.91 15.45
CA GLY A 535 -9.63 12.86 16.89
C GLY A 535 -9.31 14.18 17.61
N LEU A 536 -8.21 14.84 17.23
CA LEU A 536 -7.82 16.14 17.79
C LEU A 536 -8.66 17.31 17.27
N LEU A 537 -9.03 17.28 15.99
CA LEU A 537 -10.00 18.22 15.42
C LEU A 537 -11.35 18.18 16.15
N ALA A 538 -11.84 16.97 16.48
CA ALA A 538 -13.07 16.80 17.25
C ALA A 538 -12.97 17.38 18.68
N LYS A 539 -11.74 17.50 19.23
CA LYS A 539 -11.46 18.20 20.51
C LYS A 539 -11.33 19.72 20.34
N GLY A 540 -11.35 20.25 19.11
CA GLY A 540 -11.23 21.68 18.80
C GLY A 540 -9.79 22.16 18.65
N GLU A 541 -8.82 21.28 18.45
CA GLU A 541 -7.43 21.64 18.24
C GLU A 541 -7.18 22.20 16.82
N ASN A 542 -6.21 23.14 16.71
CA ASN A 542 -5.79 23.71 15.43
C ASN A 542 -4.74 22.82 14.76
N ILE A 543 -5.21 21.78 14.11
CA ILE A 543 -4.38 20.79 13.42
C ILE A 543 -4.97 20.48 12.04
N ALA A 544 -4.11 20.17 11.09
CA ALA A 544 -4.51 19.73 9.74
C ALA A 544 -3.63 18.61 9.25
N HIS A 545 -4.15 17.82 8.29
CA HIS A 545 -3.45 16.73 7.63
C HIS A 545 -3.35 17.00 6.13
N MET A 546 -2.15 16.91 5.61
CA MET A 546 -1.82 16.95 4.18
C MET A 546 -1.14 15.65 3.78
N HIS A 547 -1.72 14.94 2.81
CA HIS A 547 -1.14 13.69 2.31
C HIS A 547 -0.57 13.90 0.91
N LEU A 548 0.68 13.49 0.69
CA LEU A 548 1.34 13.60 -0.61
C LEU A 548 1.28 12.29 -1.38
N ASP A 549 0.46 12.27 -2.42
CA ASP A 549 0.39 11.15 -3.38
C ASP A 549 1.47 11.25 -4.46
N MET A 550 1.85 12.48 -4.86
CA MET A 550 2.93 12.79 -5.79
C MET A 550 4.08 13.41 -5.01
N ILE A 551 5.28 12.80 -5.12
CA ILE A 551 6.46 13.25 -4.39
C ILE A 551 7.47 13.91 -5.31
N ASN A 552 7.57 13.47 -6.56
CA ASN A 552 8.34 14.15 -7.59
C ASN A 552 7.63 14.10 -8.95
N PRO A 553 7.31 15.25 -9.55
CA PRO A 553 7.50 16.61 -9.03
C PRO A 553 6.57 16.90 -7.85
N LEU A 554 6.99 17.77 -6.92
CA LEU A 554 6.12 18.22 -5.83
C LEU A 554 4.86 18.90 -6.38
N PRO A 555 3.69 18.73 -5.74
CA PRO A 555 2.43 19.30 -6.24
C PRO A 555 2.43 20.82 -6.32
N LEU A 556 1.67 21.38 -7.28
CA LEU A 556 1.46 22.82 -7.35
C LEU A 556 0.69 23.32 -6.12
N GLY A 557 1.09 24.49 -5.61
CA GLY A 557 0.46 25.12 -4.44
C GLY A 557 0.97 24.62 -3.09
N LEU A 558 1.93 23.69 -3.07
CA LEU A 558 2.47 23.13 -1.83
C LEU A 558 3.17 24.18 -0.97
N LYS A 559 3.98 25.06 -1.57
CA LYS A 559 4.69 26.14 -0.89
C LYS A 559 3.72 27.09 -0.19
N GLU A 560 2.66 27.50 -0.88
CA GLU A 560 1.62 28.38 -0.38
C GLU A 560 0.86 27.76 0.79
N VAL A 561 0.64 26.45 0.77
CA VAL A 561 -0.01 25.74 1.89
C VAL A 561 0.92 25.71 3.10
N ILE A 562 2.17 25.30 2.93
CA ILE A 562 3.14 25.18 4.03
C ILE A 562 3.28 26.48 4.81
N TYR A 563 3.33 27.63 4.12
CA TYR A 563 3.51 28.93 4.77
C TYR A 563 2.29 29.46 5.57
N GLN A 564 1.15 28.75 5.51
CA GLN A 564 -0.04 29.14 6.29
C GLN A 564 -0.01 28.59 7.72
N TYR A 565 0.88 27.64 8.01
CA TYR A 565 0.89 26.94 9.29
C TYR A 565 2.04 27.39 10.19
N ASP A 566 1.79 27.33 11.49
CA ASP A 566 2.77 27.73 12.51
C ASP A 566 3.91 26.71 12.62
N HIS A 567 3.61 25.44 12.39
CA HIS A 567 4.58 24.35 12.43
C HIS A 567 4.22 23.24 11.44
N ILE A 568 5.25 22.63 10.82
CA ILE A 568 5.12 21.53 9.88
C ILE A 568 5.76 20.29 10.49
N LEU A 569 5.00 19.22 10.62
CA LEU A 569 5.48 17.93 11.14
C LEU A 569 5.31 16.84 10.09
N VAL A 570 6.42 16.28 9.62
CA VAL A 570 6.42 15.14 8.66
C VAL A 570 6.45 13.84 9.43
N CYS A 571 5.44 12.98 9.21
CA CYS A 571 5.38 11.65 9.83
C CYS A 571 5.65 10.57 8.78
N GLU A 572 6.74 9.81 8.95
CA GLU A 572 7.18 8.81 7.98
C GLU A 572 7.91 7.61 8.61
N GLN A 573 7.81 6.46 7.95
CA GLN A 573 8.41 5.19 8.43
C GLN A 573 9.82 5.00 7.86
N ASN A 574 10.71 5.93 8.19
CA ASN A 574 12.13 5.93 7.82
C ASN A 574 12.88 7.00 8.64
N TYR A 575 14.16 7.25 8.34
CA TYR A 575 15.01 8.25 9.01
C TYR A 575 14.89 9.67 8.42
N GLY A 576 13.68 10.13 8.08
CA GLY A 576 13.46 11.52 7.65
C GLY A 576 13.77 11.77 6.19
N GLN A 577 13.31 10.91 5.28
CA GLN A 577 13.59 11.06 3.85
C GLN A 577 12.73 12.15 3.20
N LEU A 578 11.41 12.17 3.46
CA LEU A 578 10.53 13.20 2.91
C LEU A 578 10.78 14.57 3.55
N VAL A 579 11.00 14.63 4.88
CA VAL A 579 11.28 15.91 5.53
C VAL A 579 12.51 16.60 4.94
N ASN A 580 13.55 15.81 4.61
CA ASN A 580 14.73 16.33 3.94
C ASN A 580 14.43 16.84 2.51
N VAL A 581 13.55 16.15 1.78
CA VAL A 581 13.12 16.60 0.43
C VAL A 581 12.37 17.93 0.52
N LEU A 582 11.44 18.07 1.47
CA LEU A 582 10.67 19.31 1.64
C LEU A 582 11.57 20.48 2.05
N ASN A 583 12.42 20.29 3.06
CA ASN A 583 13.34 21.31 3.54
C ASN A 583 14.38 21.75 2.48
N ALA A 584 14.79 20.82 1.59
CA ALA A 584 15.69 21.16 0.51
C ALA A 584 15.01 21.81 -0.71
N SER A 585 13.73 21.49 -0.96
CA SER A 585 13.02 21.91 -2.17
C SER A 585 12.18 23.19 -1.99
N ILE A 586 11.82 23.50 -0.75
CA ILE A 586 10.95 24.65 -0.43
C ILE A 586 11.77 25.63 0.41
N GLU A 587 11.98 26.82 -0.14
CA GLU A 587 12.71 27.90 0.54
C GLU A 587 12.06 28.23 1.89
N GLU A 588 12.86 28.45 2.94
CA GLU A 588 12.40 28.76 4.28
C GLU A 588 11.46 27.69 4.92
N CYS A 589 11.45 26.47 4.39
CA CYS A 589 10.75 25.36 5.03
C CYS A 589 11.62 24.80 6.16
N GLU A 590 11.12 24.83 7.39
CA GLU A 590 11.76 24.27 8.58
C GLU A 590 10.87 23.17 9.18
N ALA A 591 10.51 22.19 8.38
CA ALA A 591 9.71 21.07 8.81
C ALA A 591 10.48 20.18 9.80
N SER A 592 9.82 19.80 10.89
CA SER A 592 10.24 18.77 11.83
C SER A 592 9.77 17.39 11.37
N SER A 593 10.24 16.34 12.03
CA SER A 593 9.85 14.97 11.71
C SER A 593 9.52 14.14 12.94
N TYR A 594 8.49 13.30 12.83
CA TYR A 594 8.23 12.19 13.73
C TYR A 594 8.42 10.89 12.97
N LEU A 595 9.36 10.06 13.39
CA LEU A 595 9.89 8.95 12.63
C LEU A 595 9.60 7.61 13.31
N CYS A 596 9.25 6.59 12.51
CA CYS A 596 9.15 5.22 12.93
C CYS A 596 10.14 4.37 12.12
N ASP A 597 11.09 3.70 12.79
CA ASP A 597 12.20 2.99 12.17
C ASP A 597 12.29 1.51 12.59
N ASP A 598 11.24 0.99 13.24
CA ASP A 598 11.18 -0.38 13.75
C ASP A 598 10.42 -1.35 12.82
N ALA A 599 10.09 -0.87 11.61
CA ALA A 599 9.34 -1.63 10.60
C ALA A 599 7.95 -2.08 11.07
N GLN A 600 7.32 -1.30 11.96
CA GLN A 600 5.93 -1.43 12.37
C GLN A 600 5.12 -0.20 11.89
N PRO A 601 3.80 -0.35 11.69
CA PRO A 601 2.94 0.82 11.49
C PRO A 601 2.94 1.73 12.73
N PHE A 602 2.74 3.02 12.52
CA PHE A 602 2.38 3.94 13.60
C PHE A 602 1.13 3.46 14.34
N THR A 603 1.01 3.86 15.61
CA THR A 603 -0.25 3.76 16.34
C THR A 603 -0.94 5.13 16.43
N VAL A 604 -2.27 5.14 16.46
CA VAL A 604 -3.04 6.38 16.65
C VAL A 604 -2.76 6.98 18.02
N GLU A 605 -2.51 6.12 19.04
CA GLU A 605 -2.18 6.53 20.40
C GLU A 605 -0.88 7.33 20.45
N GLU A 606 0.22 6.83 19.86
CA GLU A 606 1.52 7.53 19.85
C GLU A 606 1.47 8.80 19.00
N LEU A 607 0.82 8.77 17.82
CA LEU A 607 0.64 9.94 16.97
C LEU A 607 -0.15 11.04 17.69
N THR A 608 -1.24 10.68 18.37
CA THR A 608 -2.05 11.64 19.12
C THR A 608 -1.22 12.32 20.22
N SER A 609 -0.42 11.54 20.96
CA SER A 609 0.44 12.08 22.03
C SER A 609 1.50 13.03 21.47
N GLU A 610 2.10 12.69 20.35
CA GLU A 610 3.10 13.53 19.69
C GLU A 610 2.48 14.82 19.14
N PHE A 611 1.30 14.74 18.53
CA PHE A 611 0.61 15.92 18.02
C PHE A 611 0.15 16.84 19.15
N GLU A 612 -0.32 16.30 20.28
CA GLU A 612 -0.65 17.09 21.47
C GLU A 612 0.58 17.84 22.00
N PHE A 613 1.75 17.22 22.01
CA PHE A 613 3.01 17.88 22.39
C PHE A 613 3.31 19.10 21.50
N TYR A 614 3.30 18.96 20.17
CA TYR A 614 3.55 20.07 19.25
C TYR A 614 2.48 21.17 19.36
N LEU A 615 1.22 20.81 19.56
CA LEU A 615 0.13 21.78 19.75
C LEU A 615 0.32 22.61 21.04
N GLU A 616 0.81 22.00 22.11
CA GLU A 616 1.15 22.71 23.35
C GLU A 616 2.32 23.67 23.15
N GLU A 617 3.37 23.28 22.44
CA GLU A 617 4.52 24.13 22.09
C GLU A 617 4.07 25.33 21.24
N ILE A 618 3.22 25.14 20.24
CA ILE A 618 2.67 26.22 19.41
C ILE A 618 1.85 27.20 20.28
N LYS A 619 0.98 26.69 21.16
CA LYS A 619 0.19 27.51 22.08
C LYS A 619 1.09 28.33 23.01
N ALA A 620 2.14 27.74 23.56
CA ALA A 620 3.10 28.41 24.42
C ALA A 620 3.86 29.51 23.69
N ALA A 621 4.31 29.25 22.46
CA ALA A 621 4.99 30.23 21.62
C ALA A 621 4.08 31.42 21.28
N ASN A 622 2.83 31.17 20.87
CA ASN A 622 1.85 32.20 20.55
C ASN A 622 1.49 33.07 21.77
N ASN A 623 1.30 32.48 22.97
CA ASN A 623 1.05 33.21 24.19
C ASN A 623 2.23 34.10 24.58
N ASN A 624 3.47 33.63 24.41
CA ASN A 624 4.67 34.43 24.65
C ASN A 624 4.75 35.62 23.70
N LEU A 625 4.42 35.44 22.43
CA LEU A 625 4.41 36.49 21.42
C LEU A 625 3.34 37.56 21.74
N GLU A 626 2.12 37.15 22.16
CA GLU A 626 1.07 38.07 22.57
C GLU A 626 1.45 38.86 23.83
N ASN A 627 2.06 38.21 24.82
CA ASN A 627 2.57 38.85 26.01
C ASN A 627 3.65 39.89 25.68
N LEU A 628 4.58 39.58 24.77
CA LEU A 628 5.58 40.52 24.29
C LEU A 628 4.95 41.69 23.54
N LYS A 629 3.99 41.45 22.64
CA LYS A 629 3.25 42.51 21.95
C LYS A 629 2.55 43.45 22.95
N THR A 630 1.85 42.90 23.92
CA THR A 630 1.17 43.68 24.99
C THR A 630 2.16 44.50 25.83
N MET A 631 3.34 43.93 26.10
CA MET A 631 4.40 44.60 26.89
C MET A 631 5.07 45.73 26.13
N PHE A 632 5.23 45.63 24.80
CA PHE A 632 5.90 46.64 23.98
C PHE A 632 4.95 47.69 23.38
N TYR A 633 3.68 47.32 23.08
CA TYR A 633 2.75 48.19 22.35
C TYR A 633 1.49 48.60 23.16
N GLY A 634 1.30 48.06 24.39
CA GLY A 634 0.08 48.27 25.15
C GLY A 634 -1.15 47.63 24.49
N ASN A 635 -2.36 47.95 24.98
CA ASN A 635 -3.63 47.46 24.41
C ASN A 635 -4.11 48.24 23.18
N ASP A 636 -3.27 49.11 22.58
CA ASP A 636 -3.65 49.88 21.39
C ASP A 636 -3.48 49.01 20.13
N GLU A 637 -4.54 48.90 19.34
CA GLU A 637 -4.57 48.19 18.06
C GLU A 637 -3.50 48.78 17.12
N LEU A 638 -2.65 47.91 16.57
CA LEU A 638 -1.73 48.28 15.51
C LEU A 638 -2.53 48.73 14.27
N PRO A 639 -2.17 49.84 13.63
CA PRO A 639 -2.76 50.22 12.37
C PRO A 639 -2.44 49.15 11.30
N SER A 640 -3.48 48.73 10.58
CA SER A 640 -3.53 47.75 9.52
C SER A 640 -2.51 47.97 8.41
#